data_7f4f58170de653ccd5162910e3ae5746
#
_entry.id   7f4f58170de653ccd5162910e3ae5746
#
_cell.length_a   1.000
_cell.length_b   1.000
_cell.length_c   1.000
_cell.angle_alpha   90.00
_cell.angle_beta   90.00
_cell.angle_gamma   90.00
#
_symmetry.space_group_name_H-M   'P 1'
#
loop_
_entity.id
_entity.type
_entity.pdbx_description
1 polymer ?
#
loop_
_entity_poly.entity_id
_entity_poly.type
_entity_poly.pdbx_seq_one_letter_code
_entity_poly.pdbx_strand_id
1 'polypeptide(L)'
;MQRGFNEVLSSLLFPCILLITLFFLSDSALSKDQGGQKKSIAENNTNTQNQTSPNSQQEPVKLKTITIEATEISAEPIQKLESRELRVHTGETLGKTLEREMGVSNLSYGPGVGQPVIRGMSGPRVRIMQNGIGAHDLSALSPDLAVAFETMLADSITVLRGPATLRYGGNAIGGMVDIKHQRIPEKIPLNGAAGRMDFRYDHNSSDKSGMIGLDIGRGNFAIHIDYFQRSSNNTRIPGAALDEAAIRQQFQVDPETNSSKVIQNSNANSQGGSAGLSMIGKHGHLGGSYHEMTRNYGIPPGVPGHTDGTRTSQEAIRIDMSQRRYDLDGLLKTYWPSLPKIKAKLSYIDYDHRDYDKGITDRSSSLTQFKNSVWESRLEMNHQRGSWLDGVFGMQWQNRNFSATGIETFTPSTNTDSLGFFLTETLFITDRLNLEVGARIEHQTTNPKSNEVRMAGISAPLPLPNTLNYLTYSLAASLNYEILPQTSLYLNWQHAQRAPDVQELFASGPHFATRSFELGRLNLNAEQTNHYELGLRFAGKHASFLANGYYKSIQDFIYLENQGFFFNFAPDPPRFQQTCANLRNCLPVFGYQANHANFWGYEAEITAHPRLSSPFSPRLTLFSDYVRGWFQNGALGDVPRLPPLRFGGEVGFQWMQWRGGLR
;
A
#
# COMPACT_ATOMS: atom_id res chain seq x y z
N MET A 1 27.41 -14.98 14.65
CA MET A 1 26.16 -14.32 14.30
C MET A 1 24.97 -14.74 15.19
N GLN A 2 24.79 -15.99 15.55
CA GLN A 2 23.71 -16.40 16.48
C GLN A 2 23.82 -15.85 17.92
N ARG A 3 25.01 -15.52 18.43
CA ARG A 3 25.17 -14.92 19.78
C ARG A 3 24.75 -13.46 19.87
N GLY A 4 24.98 -12.64 18.85
CA GLY A 4 24.54 -11.22 18.85
C GLY A 4 23.03 -11.06 18.69
N PHE A 5 22.36 -12.00 18.03
CA PHE A 5 20.91 -11.98 17.83
C PHE A 5 20.13 -12.26 19.13
N ASN A 6 20.62 -13.18 19.96
CA ASN A 6 20.00 -13.48 21.25
C ASN A 6 20.18 -12.33 22.28
N GLU A 7 21.26 -11.55 22.19
CA GLU A 7 21.48 -10.40 23.07
C GLU A 7 20.60 -9.21 22.70
N VAL A 8 20.37 -8.95 21.41
CA VAL A 8 19.44 -7.88 20.96
C VAL A 8 18.00 -8.27 21.22
N LEU A 9 17.61 -9.53 21.01
CA LEU A 9 16.27 -10.01 21.31
C LEU A 9 15.97 -9.98 22.81
N SER A 10 16.93 -10.36 23.66
CA SER A 10 16.79 -10.30 25.11
C SER A 10 16.74 -8.86 25.65
N SER A 11 17.44 -7.93 25.03
CA SER A 11 17.45 -6.51 25.46
C SER A 11 16.21 -5.73 25.05
N LEU A 12 15.49 -6.15 23.99
CA LEU A 12 14.27 -5.49 23.50
C LEU A 12 12.99 -6.20 23.97
N LEU A 13 12.96 -7.52 24.06
CA LEU A 13 11.79 -8.28 24.51
C LEU A 13 11.62 -8.24 26.04
N PHE A 14 12.72 -8.24 26.80
CA PHE A 14 12.66 -8.26 28.26
C PHE A 14 12.00 -7.02 28.87
N PRO A 15 12.28 -5.77 28.45
CA PRO A 15 11.57 -4.60 28.95
C PRO A 15 10.11 -4.54 28.51
N CYS A 16 9.76 -5.02 27.31
CA CYS A 16 8.37 -5.07 26.86
C CYS A 16 7.54 -6.10 27.64
N ILE A 17 8.08 -7.28 27.90
CA ILE A 17 7.43 -8.34 28.69
C ILE A 17 7.34 -7.92 30.16
N LEU A 18 8.35 -7.25 30.72
CA LEU A 18 8.35 -6.76 32.09
C LEU A 18 7.33 -5.63 32.30
N LEU A 19 7.18 -4.73 31.34
CA LEU A 19 6.13 -3.70 31.35
C LEU A 19 4.73 -4.30 31.28
N ILE A 20 4.55 -5.36 30.49
CA ILE A 20 3.29 -6.09 30.35
C ILE A 20 2.94 -6.86 31.62
N THR A 21 3.91 -7.54 32.25
CA THR A 21 3.68 -8.30 33.50
C THR A 21 3.45 -7.39 34.70
N LEU A 22 4.10 -6.25 34.79
CA LEU A 22 3.83 -5.24 35.84
C LEU A 22 2.44 -4.61 35.70
N PHE A 23 1.92 -4.50 34.48
CA PHE A 23 0.58 -3.97 34.22
C PHE A 23 -0.55 -4.89 34.72
N PHE A 24 -0.36 -6.21 34.65
CA PHE A 24 -1.36 -7.20 35.07
C PHE A 24 -1.29 -7.58 36.57
N LEU A 25 -0.15 -7.35 37.21
CA LEU A 25 0.00 -7.60 38.68
C LEU A 25 -0.57 -6.48 39.53
N SER A 26 -0.78 -5.26 39.00
CA SER A 26 -1.35 -4.15 39.80
C SER A 26 -2.86 -4.23 39.99
N ASP A 27 -3.61 -4.92 39.12
CA ASP A 27 -5.08 -5.04 39.25
C ASP A 27 -5.52 -6.10 40.25
N SER A 28 -4.65 -7.01 40.68
CA SER A 28 -4.96 -8.03 41.69
C SER A 28 -4.75 -7.58 43.14
N ALA A 29 -4.10 -6.44 43.36
CA ALA A 29 -3.75 -5.93 44.70
C ALA A 29 -4.72 -4.87 45.25
N LEU A 30 -5.68 -4.37 44.46
CA LEU A 30 -6.58 -3.25 44.85
C LEU A 30 -8.04 -3.67 45.13
N SER A 31 -8.35 -4.97 45.20
CA SER A 31 -9.72 -5.47 45.43
C SER A 31 -9.97 -6.02 46.85
N LYS A 32 -9.24 -5.57 47.85
CA LYS A 32 -9.57 -5.87 49.26
C LYS A 32 -9.46 -4.57 50.04
N ASP A 33 -10.55 -4.00 50.31
CA ASP A 33 -11.08 -3.39 51.53
C ASP A 33 -12.00 -2.20 51.23
N GLN A 34 -13.26 -2.35 51.48
CA GLN A 34 -14.13 -1.58 52.34
C GLN A 34 -15.58 -2.02 52.18
N GLY A 35 -15.98 -2.80 53.13
CA GLY A 35 -17.39 -3.00 53.41
C GLY A 35 -17.90 -1.90 54.33
N GLY A 36 -19.16 -1.51 54.17
CA GLY A 36 -19.82 -0.77 55.21
C GLY A 36 -20.98 0.14 54.79
N GLN A 37 -22.15 -0.37 55.04
CA GLN A 37 -23.39 0.30 55.44
C GLN A 37 -24.39 0.86 54.42
N LYS A 38 -25.53 0.17 54.56
CA LYS A 38 -26.90 0.49 54.12
C LYS A 38 -27.38 1.89 54.49
N LYS A 39 -28.24 2.48 53.64
CA LYS A 39 -29.59 2.91 54.07
C LYS A 39 -30.51 3.10 52.86
N SER A 40 -31.64 2.43 53.00
CA SER A 40 -32.87 2.54 52.22
C SER A 40 -33.58 3.89 52.42
N ILE A 41 -34.26 4.40 51.42
CA ILE A 41 -35.59 5.00 51.55
C ILE A 41 -36.30 4.83 50.18
N ALA A 42 -37.46 4.20 50.25
CA ALA A 42 -38.47 4.13 49.20
C ALA A 42 -39.40 5.35 49.30
N GLU A 43 -40.05 5.66 48.21
CA GLU A 43 -41.46 6.03 48.07
C GLU A 43 -41.68 6.65 46.66
N ASN A 44 -42.46 5.96 45.82
CA ASN A 44 -43.85 6.11 45.49
C ASN A 44 -44.25 7.50 44.86
N ASN A 45 -44.62 7.57 43.61
CA ASN A 45 -46.00 7.54 43.17
C ASN A 45 -46.19 8.03 41.69
N THR A 46 -46.99 7.23 41.01
CA THR A 46 -48.16 7.49 40.14
C THR A 46 -47.99 8.17 38.78
N ASN A 47 -48.32 7.34 37.80
CA ASN A 47 -49.17 7.56 36.62
C ASN A 47 -49.45 8.98 36.12
N THR A 48 -49.11 9.25 34.88
CA THR A 48 -50.10 9.73 33.92
C THR A 48 -49.70 9.37 32.47
N GLN A 49 -50.55 8.62 31.83
CA GLN A 49 -50.53 8.37 30.36
C GLN A 49 -50.72 9.69 29.62
N ASN A 50 -49.85 9.95 28.67
CA ASN A 50 -50.23 10.71 27.48
C ASN A 50 -49.47 10.15 26.30
N GLN A 51 -50.26 9.56 25.39
CA GLN A 51 -49.90 9.17 24.07
C GLN A 51 -49.56 10.44 23.26
N THR A 52 -48.34 10.58 22.80
CA THR A 52 -47.98 11.42 21.68
C THR A 52 -47.07 10.63 20.76
N SER A 53 -47.50 10.62 19.49
CA SER A 53 -46.88 9.96 18.34
C SER A 53 -45.35 10.11 18.27
N PRO A 54 -44.62 9.11 17.81
CA PRO A 54 -43.18 9.24 17.61
C PRO A 54 -42.96 10.14 16.39
N ASN A 55 -42.57 11.35 16.64
CA ASN A 55 -41.98 12.24 15.64
C ASN A 55 -40.62 11.66 15.30
N SER A 56 -40.50 10.92 14.21
CA SER A 56 -39.28 10.43 13.67
C SER A 56 -38.42 11.61 13.20
N GLN A 57 -37.72 12.25 14.10
CA GLN A 57 -36.60 13.10 13.74
C GLN A 57 -35.53 12.19 13.12
N GLN A 58 -35.59 12.08 11.80
CA GLN A 58 -34.46 11.54 11.03
C GLN A 58 -33.24 12.38 11.38
N GLU A 59 -32.26 11.75 12.02
CA GLU A 59 -30.94 12.35 12.20
C GLU A 59 -30.46 12.88 10.86
N PRO A 60 -29.96 14.11 10.81
CA PRO A 60 -29.40 14.66 9.58
C PRO A 60 -28.29 13.73 9.11
N VAL A 61 -28.32 13.38 7.82
CA VAL A 61 -27.20 12.71 7.15
C VAL A 61 -25.98 13.58 7.40
N LYS A 62 -25.18 13.22 8.39
CA LYS A 62 -23.86 13.79 8.59
C LYS A 62 -23.09 13.41 7.36
N LEU A 63 -22.86 14.37 6.44
CA LEU A 63 -21.70 14.30 5.56
C LEU A 63 -20.55 13.87 6.46
N LYS A 64 -19.83 12.80 6.04
CA LYS A 64 -18.68 12.33 6.81
C LYS A 64 -17.82 13.54 7.17
N THR A 65 -18.01 14.06 8.37
CA THR A 65 -16.93 14.73 9.05
C THR A 65 -15.89 13.64 9.15
N ILE A 66 -14.78 13.77 8.45
CA ILE A 66 -13.61 12.95 8.70
C ILE A 66 -13.29 13.26 10.15
N THR A 67 -13.84 12.46 11.08
CA THR A 67 -13.44 12.53 12.47
C THR A 67 -12.07 11.88 12.48
N ILE A 68 -11.07 12.71 12.19
CA ILE A 68 -9.69 12.37 12.43
C ILE A 68 -9.65 12.18 13.94
N GLU A 69 -9.42 10.95 14.41
CA GLU A 69 -8.99 10.79 15.78
C GLU A 69 -7.80 11.73 15.95
N ALA A 70 -7.79 12.55 17.00
CA ALA A 70 -6.89 13.68 17.23
C ALA A 70 -5.38 13.35 17.29
N THR A 71 -4.92 12.43 16.52
CA THR A 71 -3.55 11.92 16.42
C THR A 71 -3.12 11.58 14.99
N GLU A 72 -3.98 11.78 13.98
CA GLU A 72 -3.56 11.68 12.58
C GLU A 72 -3.33 13.12 12.08
N ILE A 73 -2.09 13.48 11.89
CA ILE A 73 -1.64 14.70 11.24
C ILE A 73 -2.24 14.73 9.85
N SER A 74 -3.09 15.68 9.59
CA SER A 74 -3.80 15.73 8.33
C SER A 74 -4.29 17.13 8.00
N ALA A 75 -3.39 17.94 7.52
CA ALA A 75 -3.74 19.11 6.73
C ALA A 75 -4.13 18.75 5.29
N GLU A 76 -3.94 17.49 4.89
CA GLU A 76 -4.10 17.04 3.51
C GLU A 76 -5.42 16.33 3.26
N PRO A 77 -5.86 16.29 1.99
CA PRO A 77 -6.97 15.45 1.60
C PRO A 77 -6.54 13.97 1.71
N ILE A 78 -6.72 13.41 2.89
CA ILE A 78 -6.65 11.97 3.08
C ILE A 78 -7.85 11.37 2.35
N GLN A 79 -7.59 10.53 1.36
CA GLN A 79 -8.64 9.72 0.76
C GLN A 79 -8.79 8.45 1.55
N LYS A 80 -9.95 8.27 2.14
CA LYS A 80 -10.28 7.09 2.93
C LYS A 80 -11.53 6.43 2.37
N LEU A 81 -11.33 5.26 1.79
CA LEU A 81 -12.42 4.37 1.41
C LEU A 81 -12.75 3.47 2.60
N GLU A 82 -13.99 3.47 3.03
CA GLU A 82 -14.43 2.61 4.12
C GLU A 82 -15.89 2.16 3.96
N SER A 83 -16.26 1.15 4.72
CA SER A 83 -17.63 0.67 4.82
C SER A 83 -18.26 0.35 3.45
N ARG A 84 -19.41 0.93 3.15
CA ARG A 84 -20.16 0.66 1.92
C ARG A 84 -19.45 1.15 0.66
N GLU A 85 -18.78 2.29 0.73
CA GLU A 85 -18.08 2.87 -0.42
C GLU A 85 -16.96 1.94 -0.88
N LEU A 86 -16.15 1.46 0.06
CA LEU A 86 -15.13 0.47 -0.24
C LEU A 86 -15.73 -0.79 -0.88
N ARG A 87 -16.84 -1.32 -0.33
CA ARG A 87 -17.49 -2.51 -0.90
C ARG A 87 -17.97 -2.32 -2.33
N VAL A 88 -18.48 -1.14 -2.68
CA VAL A 88 -18.91 -0.83 -4.06
C VAL A 88 -17.72 -0.67 -5.00
N HIS A 89 -16.62 -0.10 -4.52
CA HIS A 89 -15.44 0.19 -5.33
C HIS A 89 -14.42 -0.95 -5.38
N THR A 90 -14.54 -1.96 -4.53
CA THR A 90 -13.58 -3.08 -4.49
C THR A 90 -13.47 -3.75 -5.87
N GLY A 91 -12.28 -3.70 -6.44
CA GLY A 91 -11.89 -4.40 -7.65
C GLY A 91 -11.16 -5.70 -7.38
N GLU A 92 -10.64 -6.31 -8.45
CA GLU A 92 -9.88 -7.56 -8.41
C GLU A 92 -8.51 -7.39 -7.74
N THR A 93 -7.97 -6.17 -7.77
CA THR A 93 -6.66 -5.81 -7.23
C THR A 93 -6.72 -4.49 -6.46
N LEU A 94 -5.68 -4.21 -5.67
CA LEU A 94 -5.58 -2.96 -4.93
C LEU A 94 -5.55 -1.74 -5.85
N GLY A 95 -4.75 -1.78 -6.93
CA GLY A 95 -4.70 -0.70 -7.92
C GLY A 95 -6.07 -0.47 -8.57
N LYS A 96 -6.78 -1.53 -8.94
CA LYS A 96 -8.13 -1.46 -9.52
C LYS A 96 -9.16 -0.89 -8.55
N THR A 97 -9.04 -1.22 -7.26
CA THR A 97 -9.91 -0.68 -6.21
C THR A 97 -9.73 0.84 -6.06
N LEU A 98 -8.48 1.32 -6.16
CA LEU A 98 -8.12 2.71 -5.91
C LEU A 98 -8.11 3.60 -7.17
N GLU A 99 -8.21 3.03 -8.39
CA GLU A 99 -8.11 3.82 -9.64
C GLU A 99 -9.18 4.89 -9.80
N ARG A 100 -10.27 4.80 -9.02
CA ARG A 100 -11.34 5.80 -9.02
C ARG A 100 -11.02 7.03 -8.18
N GLU A 101 -10.02 6.92 -7.30
CA GLU A 101 -9.59 8.03 -6.45
C GLU A 101 -8.79 9.06 -7.26
N MET A 102 -8.98 10.35 -6.94
CA MET A 102 -8.23 11.41 -7.60
C MET A 102 -6.73 11.26 -7.38
N GLY A 103 -5.94 11.49 -8.43
CA GLY A 103 -4.49 11.36 -8.40
C GLY A 103 -3.98 9.93 -8.18
N VAL A 104 -4.86 8.93 -8.23
CA VAL A 104 -4.48 7.50 -8.17
C VAL A 104 -4.87 6.82 -9.48
N SER A 105 -3.94 6.09 -10.05
CA SER A 105 -4.16 5.23 -11.21
C SER A 105 -3.68 3.81 -10.93
N ASN A 106 -4.01 2.89 -11.81
CA ASN A 106 -3.67 1.48 -11.69
C ASN A 106 -2.55 1.11 -12.66
N LEU A 107 -1.41 0.67 -12.13
CA LEU A 107 -0.38 0.02 -12.92
C LEU A 107 -0.75 -1.45 -13.05
N SER A 108 -1.27 -1.83 -14.21
CA SER A 108 -1.72 -3.19 -14.49
C SER A 108 -0.75 -3.89 -15.44
N TYR A 109 -0.30 -5.07 -15.04
CA TYR A 109 0.47 -5.98 -15.89
C TYR A 109 -0.37 -7.23 -16.18
N GLY A 110 -1.58 -6.99 -16.67
CA GLY A 110 -2.65 -7.96 -16.81
C GLY A 110 -3.68 -7.87 -15.66
N PRO A 111 -4.85 -8.50 -15.80
CA PRO A 111 -5.95 -8.38 -14.84
C PRO A 111 -5.64 -8.96 -13.45
N GLY A 112 -4.68 -9.89 -13.35
CA GLY A 112 -4.23 -10.46 -12.07
C GLY A 112 -3.32 -9.54 -11.26
N VAL A 113 -2.78 -8.47 -11.90
CA VAL A 113 -1.82 -7.56 -11.29
C VAL A 113 -2.30 -6.12 -11.37
N GLY A 114 -2.40 -5.46 -10.25
CA GLY A 114 -2.76 -4.03 -10.18
C GLY A 114 -2.16 -3.38 -8.96
N GLN A 115 -1.22 -2.47 -9.22
CA GLN A 115 -0.52 -1.70 -8.20
C GLN A 115 -1.00 -0.25 -8.23
N PRO A 116 -1.18 0.42 -7.08
CA PRO A 116 -1.54 1.83 -7.06
C PRO A 116 -0.37 2.71 -7.52
N VAL A 117 -0.68 3.63 -8.41
CA VAL A 117 0.21 4.71 -8.84
C VAL A 117 -0.34 6.01 -8.27
N ILE A 118 0.41 6.70 -7.44
CA ILE A 118 -0.02 7.93 -6.77
C ILE A 118 0.71 9.12 -7.38
N ARG A 119 -0.03 10.04 -8.02
CA ARG A 119 0.54 11.23 -8.67
C ARG A 119 1.71 10.90 -9.61
N GLY A 120 1.56 9.81 -10.38
CA GLY A 120 2.58 9.31 -11.31
C GLY A 120 3.74 8.52 -10.67
N MET A 121 3.75 8.36 -9.35
CA MET A 121 4.77 7.57 -8.64
C MET A 121 4.30 6.14 -8.39
N SER A 122 5.18 5.16 -8.61
CA SER A 122 4.91 3.73 -8.44
C SER A 122 6.14 2.99 -7.88
N GLY A 123 5.98 1.70 -7.64
CA GLY A 123 7.07 0.82 -7.20
C GLY A 123 7.64 1.24 -5.84
N PRO A 124 8.99 1.36 -5.70
CA PRO A 124 9.63 1.65 -4.42
C PRO A 124 9.29 3.03 -3.83
N ARG A 125 8.58 3.90 -4.58
CA ARG A 125 8.16 5.24 -4.13
C ARG A 125 6.79 5.27 -3.48
N VAL A 126 6.01 4.18 -3.62
CA VAL A 126 4.67 4.06 -3.02
C VAL A 126 4.69 2.94 -1.98
N ARG A 127 4.55 3.29 -0.72
CA ARG A 127 4.55 2.30 0.36
C ARG A 127 3.16 1.71 0.56
N ILE A 128 3.03 0.40 0.41
CA ILE A 128 1.80 -0.34 0.72
C ILE A 128 1.94 -0.92 2.12
N MET A 129 0.94 -0.69 2.95
CA MET A 129 0.93 -1.12 4.34
C MET A 129 -0.35 -1.89 4.68
N GLN A 130 -0.26 -2.74 5.68
CA GLN A 130 -1.38 -3.44 6.30
C GLN A 130 -1.33 -3.17 7.80
N ASN A 131 -2.38 -2.49 8.31
CA ASN A 131 -2.45 -2.09 9.72
C ASN A 131 -1.22 -1.30 10.21
N GLY A 132 -0.64 -0.42 9.37
CA GLY A 132 0.50 0.41 9.73
C GLY A 132 1.87 -0.28 9.69
N ILE A 133 1.97 -1.52 9.21
CA ILE A 133 3.21 -2.26 8.93
C ILE A 133 3.27 -2.55 7.43
N GLY A 134 4.46 -2.54 6.83
CA GLY A 134 4.64 -2.80 5.41
C GLY A 134 4.02 -4.11 4.93
N ALA A 135 3.53 -4.14 3.69
CA ALA A 135 3.01 -5.35 3.07
C ALA A 135 4.11 -6.40 2.87
N HIS A 136 5.33 -5.94 2.59
CA HIS A 136 6.54 -6.75 2.41
C HIS A 136 6.40 -7.89 1.41
N ASP A 137 5.50 -7.72 0.44
CA ASP A 137 5.52 -8.46 -0.80
C ASP A 137 6.60 -7.90 -1.75
N LEU A 138 6.70 -8.42 -2.93
CA LEU A 138 7.68 -7.96 -3.91
C LEU A 138 7.08 -7.02 -4.97
N SER A 139 5.84 -6.54 -4.78
CA SER A 139 5.16 -5.66 -5.74
C SER A 139 5.88 -4.32 -5.97
N ALA A 140 6.67 -3.86 -5.00
CA ALA A 140 7.50 -2.68 -5.17
C ALA A 140 8.71 -2.89 -6.11
N LEU A 141 9.16 -4.13 -6.30
CA LEU A 141 10.33 -4.43 -7.13
C LEU A 141 9.98 -4.41 -8.62
N SER A 142 8.86 -5.04 -9.00
CA SER A 142 8.50 -5.19 -10.40
C SER A 142 7.01 -4.94 -10.65
N PRO A 143 6.65 -4.37 -11.83
CA PRO A 143 5.27 -4.06 -12.19
C PRO A 143 4.40 -5.29 -12.46
N ASP A 144 4.96 -6.45 -12.72
CA ASP A 144 4.28 -7.73 -12.96
C ASP A 144 3.94 -8.49 -11.67
N LEU A 145 4.41 -8.02 -10.50
CA LEU A 145 4.18 -8.66 -9.23
C LEU A 145 2.93 -8.10 -8.52
N ALA A 146 2.03 -9.00 -8.16
CA ALA A 146 0.79 -8.64 -7.48
C ALA A 146 1.02 -8.25 -6.01
N VAL A 147 0.22 -7.29 -5.53
CA VAL A 147 0.15 -6.97 -4.10
C VAL A 147 -0.47 -8.15 -3.35
N ALA A 148 0.19 -8.57 -2.26
CA ALA A 148 -0.25 -9.71 -1.44
C ALA A 148 -1.34 -9.29 -0.45
N PHE A 149 -2.51 -8.90 -0.97
CA PHE A 149 -3.68 -8.56 -0.19
C PHE A 149 -4.98 -8.79 -0.96
N GLU A 150 -6.02 -9.31 -0.28
CA GLU A 150 -7.38 -9.41 -0.83
C GLU A 150 -8.24 -8.24 -0.36
N THR A 151 -8.66 -7.41 -1.32
CA THR A 151 -9.37 -6.15 -1.04
C THR A 151 -10.74 -6.33 -0.38
N MET A 152 -11.38 -7.50 -0.51
CA MET A 152 -12.63 -7.81 0.18
C MET A 152 -12.48 -7.91 1.70
N LEU A 153 -11.28 -8.21 2.21
CA LEU A 153 -11.00 -8.28 3.64
C LEU A 153 -10.82 -6.90 4.29
N ALA A 154 -10.60 -5.86 3.49
CA ALA A 154 -10.36 -4.53 4.02
C ALA A 154 -11.61 -3.93 4.68
N ASP A 155 -11.42 -3.30 5.84
CA ASP A 155 -12.43 -2.46 6.51
C ASP A 155 -12.33 -1.02 6.06
N SER A 156 -11.11 -0.56 5.80
CA SER A 156 -10.85 0.72 5.15
C SER A 156 -9.50 0.69 4.43
N ILE A 157 -9.40 1.51 3.38
CA ILE A 157 -8.14 1.77 2.67
C ILE A 157 -7.92 3.28 2.70
N THR A 158 -6.76 3.69 3.18
CA THR A 158 -6.39 5.10 3.29
C THR A 158 -5.22 5.39 2.35
N VAL A 159 -5.36 6.40 1.50
CA VAL A 159 -4.28 6.90 0.64
C VAL A 159 -3.78 8.20 1.25
N LEU A 160 -2.51 8.21 1.67
CA LEU A 160 -1.82 9.38 2.20
C LEU A 160 -0.82 9.93 1.18
N ARG A 161 -0.69 11.26 1.15
CA ARG A 161 0.21 11.99 0.26
C ARG A 161 0.92 13.09 1.01
N GLY A 162 2.04 13.59 0.47
CA GLY A 162 2.77 14.73 1.01
C GLY A 162 3.28 14.54 2.44
N PRO A 163 3.24 15.58 3.30
CA PRO A 163 3.82 15.59 4.64
C PRO A 163 3.41 14.44 5.55
N ALA A 164 2.17 14.00 5.49
CA ALA A 164 1.66 12.89 6.30
C ALA A 164 2.41 11.56 6.09
N THR A 165 3.07 11.38 4.94
CA THR A 165 3.83 10.16 4.62
C THR A 165 5.16 10.03 5.35
N LEU A 166 5.70 11.12 5.90
CA LEU A 166 7.00 11.17 6.59
C LEU A 166 7.13 10.13 7.69
N ARG A 167 6.06 9.88 8.44
CA ARG A 167 6.03 8.89 9.53
C ARG A 167 6.31 7.47 9.07
N TYR A 168 6.16 7.17 7.77
CA TYR A 168 6.15 5.82 7.22
C TYR A 168 7.41 5.44 6.43
N GLY A 169 8.40 6.33 6.35
CA GLY A 169 9.72 6.06 5.76
C GLY A 169 9.96 6.69 4.40
N GLY A 170 11.21 6.67 3.96
CA GLY A 170 11.65 7.22 2.67
C GLY A 170 10.93 6.62 1.47
N ASN A 171 10.53 5.35 1.53
CA ASN A 171 9.79 4.67 0.47
C ASN A 171 8.35 5.19 0.27
N ALA A 172 7.92 6.19 1.04
CA ALA A 172 6.62 6.85 0.90
C ALA A 172 6.70 8.24 0.25
N ILE A 173 7.78 8.59 -0.45
CA ILE A 173 7.96 9.90 -1.12
C ILE A 173 6.91 10.16 -2.21
N GLY A 174 6.40 9.13 -2.85
CA GLY A 174 5.31 9.21 -3.83
C GLY A 174 3.93 9.25 -3.17
N GLY A 175 3.78 8.55 -2.07
CA GLY A 175 2.55 8.35 -1.32
C GLY A 175 2.56 7.04 -0.55
N MET A 176 1.49 6.80 0.20
CA MET A 176 1.30 5.58 0.97
C MET A 176 -0.14 5.11 0.88
N VAL A 177 -0.32 3.80 0.90
CA VAL A 177 -1.64 3.15 1.02
C VAL A 177 -1.63 2.29 2.27
N ASP A 178 -2.45 2.62 3.28
CA ASP A 178 -2.65 1.77 4.46
C ASP A 178 -3.99 1.05 4.39
N ILE A 179 -3.95 -0.26 4.46
CA ILE A 179 -5.09 -1.15 4.41
C ILE A 179 -5.39 -1.60 5.83
N LYS A 180 -6.51 -1.17 6.38
CA LYS A 180 -6.99 -1.63 7.69
C LYS A 180 -7.79 -2.90 7.53
N HIS A 181 -7.44 -3.89 8.34
CA HIS A 181 -8.12 -5.17 8.46
C HIS A 181 -8.16 -5.59 9.93
N GLN A 182 -9.34 -5.98 10.44
CA GLN A 182 -9.55 -6.28 11.86
C GLN A 182 -9.07 -7.67 12.29
N ARG A 183 -7.93 -8.15 11.76
CA ARG A 183 -7.35 -9.45 12.17
C ARG A 183 -7.08 -9.55 13.67
N ILE A 184 -6.73 -8.43 14.30
CA ILE A 184 -6.53 -8.30 15.73
C ILE A 184 -7.68 -7.45 16.26
N PRO A 185 -8.67 -8.02 16.99
CA PRO A 185 -9.80 -7.26 17.50
C PRO A 185 -9.35 -6.18 18.51
N GLU A 186 -9.78 -4.94 18.28
CA GLU A 186 -9.52 -3.82 19.18
C GLU A 186 -10.71 -3.54 20.13
N LYS A 187 -11.86 -4.17 19.87
CA LYS A 187 -13.11 -3.99 20.62
C LYS A 187 -13.85 -5.31 20.79
N ILE A 188 -14.57 -5.46 21.89
CA ILE A 188 -15.49 -6.57 22.09
C ILE A 188 -16.75 -6.29 21.25
N PRO A 189 -17.26 -7.25 20.45
CA PRO A 189 -18.54 -7.10 19.77
C PRO A 189 -19.69 -6.80 20.74
N LEU A 190 -20.56 -5.82 20.41
CA LEU A 190 -21.62 -5.34 21.29
C LEU A 190 -22.54 -6.46 21.82
N ASN A 191 -22.84 -7.45 20.98
CA ASN A 191 -23.71 -8.59 21.33
C ASN A 191 -22.92 -9.88 21.59
N GLY A 192 -21.62 -9.76 21.87
CA GLY A 192 -20.73 -10.91 22.07
C GLY A 192 -20.29 -11.60 20.79
N ALA A 193 -20.96 -11.37 19.66
CA ALA A 193 -20.57 -11.88 18.36
C ALA A 193 -20.99 -10.92 17.23
N ALA A 194 -20.19 -10.87 16.17
CA ALA A 194 -20.49 -10.17 14.92
C ALA A 194 -19.99 -10.99 13.75
N GLY A 195 -20.73 -11.00 12.64
CA GLY A 195 -20.35 -11.72 11.44
C GLY A 195 -20.45 -10.84 10.20
N ARG A 196 -19.64 -11.16 9.20
CA ARG A 196 -19.63 -10.51 7.89
C ARG A 196 -19.56 -11.56 6.80
N MET A 197 -20.36 -11.38 5.76
CA MET A 197 -20.29 -12.16 4.51
C MET A 197 -20.35 -11.18 3.34
N ASP A 198 -19.56 -11.45 2.31
CA ASP A 198 -19.57 -10.70 1.06
C ASP A 198 -19.38 -11.67 -0.10
N PHE A 199 -20.23 -11.55 -1.14
CA PHE A 199 -20.15 -12.34 -2.37
C PHE A 199 -20.20 -11.40 -3.55
N ARG A 200 -19.37 -11.67 -4.55
CA ARG A 200 -19.24 -10.86 -5.76
C ARG A 200 -19.17 -11.74 -6.98
N TYR A 201 -19.72 -11.20 -8.05
CA TYR A 201 -19.60 -11.75 -9.39
C TYR A 201 -19.28 -10.63 -10.37
N ASP A 202 -18.21 -10.78 -11.12
CA ASP A 202 -17.88 -9.92 -12.26
C ASP A 202 -18.05 -10.69 -13.57
N HIS A 203 -18.86 -10.15 -14.48
CA HIS A 203 -19.19 -10.80 -15.73
C HIS A 203 -18.02 -10.83 -16.71
N ASN A 204 -17.13 -9.83 -16.66
CA ASN A 204 -16.06 -9.66 -17.64
C ASN A 204 -15.05 -10.81 -17.60
N SER A 205 -14.59 -11.17 -16.41
CA SER A 205 -13.70 -12.30 -16.16
C SER A 205 -14.41 -13.53 -15.60
N SER A 206 -15.75 -13.48 -15.45
CA SER A 206 -16.52 -14.47 -14.70
C SER A 206 -15.94 -14.69 -13.29
N ASP A 207 -15.39 -13.61 -12.70
CA ASP A 207 -14.82 -13.65 -11.34
C ASP A 207 -15.91 -13.99 -10.34
N LYS A 208 -15.63 -14.99 -9.52
CA LYS A 208 -16.45 -15.43 -8.39
C LYS A 208 -15.61 -15.26 -7.14
N SER A 209 -16.02 -14.37 -6.27
CA SER A 209 -15.32 -14.11 -5.04
C SER A 209 -16.26 -14.07 -3.84
N GLY A 210 -15.77 -14.54 -2.70
CA GLY A 210 -16.51 -14.55 -1.47
C GLY A 210 -15.61 -14.49 -0.26
N MET A 211 -16.13 -13.92 0.82
CA MET A 211 -15.48 -13.89 2.12
C MET A 211 -16.49 -14.12 3.23
N ILE A 212 -16.01 -14.69 4.32
CA ILE A 212 -16.73 -14.81 5.59
C ILE A 212 -15.79 -14.40 6.71
N GLY A 213 -16.30 -13.61 7.66
CA GLY A 213 -15.59 -13.21 8.86
C GLY A 213 -16.48 -13.33 10.08
N LEU A 214 -15.89 -13.67 11.21
CA LEU A 214 -16.56 -13.86 12.50
C LEU A 214 -15.70 -13.27 13.61
N ASP A 215 -16.31 -12.39 14.40
CA ASP A 215 -15.78 -11.84 15.64
C ASP A 215 -16.57 -12.37 16.81
N ILE A 216 -15.90 -12.90 17.81
CA ILE A 216 -16.52 -13.39 19.06
C ILE A 216 -15.78 -12.76 20.23
N GLY A 217 -16.52 -12.23 21.22
CA GLY A 217 -15.90 -11.64 22.40
C GLY A 217 -16.69 -11.89 23.68
N ARG A 218 -15.96 -12.13 24.77
CA ARG A 218 -16.53 -12.32 26.11
C ARG A 218 -15.57 -11.82 27.18
N GLY A 219 -16.08 -11.02 28.10
CA GLY A 219 -15.24 -10.41 29.15
C GLY A 219 -14.21 -9.47 28.50
N ASN A 220 -12.95 -9.77 28.67
CA ASN A 220 -11.83 -8.99 28.14
C ASN A 220 -11.19 -9.63 26.89
N PHE A 221 -11.72 -10.72 26.38
CA PHE A 221 -11.13 -11.43 25.25
C PHE A 221 -12.01 -11.34 24.01
N ALA A 222 -11.39 -11.17 22.86
CA ALA A 222 -12.03 -11.24 21.56
C ALA A 222 -11.20 -12.08 20.60
N ILE A 223 -11.88 -12.82 19.73
CA ILE A 223 -11.31 -13.67 18.69
C ILE A 223 -11.87 -13.20 17.36
N HIS A 224 -11.01 -13.14 16.34
CA HIS A 224 -11.37 -12.93 14.94
C HIS A 224 -10.95 -14.13 14.11
N ILE A 225 -11.81 -14.54 13.17
CA ILE A 225 -11.50 -15.55 12.16
C ILE A 225 -12.12 -15.08 10.85
N ASP A 226 -11.37 -15.12 9.77
CA ASP A 226 -11.89 -14.89 8.42
C ASP A 226 -11.33 -15.89 7.41
N TYR A 227 -12.06 -16.03 6.31
CA TYR A 227 -11.63 -16.77 5.14
C TYR A 227 -12.16 -16.10 3.88
N PHE A 228 -11.37 -16.14 2.80
CA PHE A 228 -11.80 -15.69 1.48
C PHE A 228 -11.35 -16.65 0.40
N GLN A 229 -12.09 -16.61 -0.71
CA GLN A 229 -11.74 -17.30 -1.95
C GLN A 229 -12.18 -16.48 -3.15
N ARG A 230 -11.33 -16.43 -4.18
CA ARG A 230 -11.58 -15.77 -5.47
C ARG A 230 -11.11 -16.67 -6.59
N SER A 231 -11.89 -16.75 -7.67
CA SER A 231 -11.53 -17.46 -8.90
C SER A 231 -12.04 -16.69 -10.11
N SER A 232 -11.14 -16.34 -11.03
CA SER A 232 -11.49 -15.67 -12.28
C SER A 232 -10.99 -16.42 -13.49
N ASN A 233 -11.77 -16.38 -14.56
CA ASN A 233 -11.37 -16.83 -15.89
C ASN A 233 -10.58 -15.74 -16.62
N ASN A 234 -10.14 -16.07 -17.85
CA ASN A 234 -9.54 -15.07 -18.73
C ASN A 234 -10.51 -13.91 -19.01
N THR A 235 -9.99 -12.68 -18.98
CA THR A 235 -10.76 -11.45 -19.14
C THR A 235 -11.24 -11.29 -20.57
N ARG A 236 -12.52 -10.98 -20.74
CA ARG A 236 -13.13 -10.67 -22.03
C ARG A 236 -12.83 -9.25 -22.46
N ILE A 237 -12.56 -9.07 -23.75
CA ILE A 237 -12.29 -7.78 -24.40
C ILE A 237 -13.12 -7.67 -25.69
N PRO A 238 -13.46 -6.46 -26.15
CA PRO A 238 -14.31 -6.29 -27.33
C PRO A 238 -13.61 -6.61 -28.67
N GLY A 239 -12.27 -6.66 -28.71
CA GLY A 239 -11.49 -6.84 -29.93
C GLY A 239 -10.30 -7.76 -29.78
N ALA A 240 -9.25 -7.49 -30.53
CA ALA A 240 -7.96 -8.17 -30.43
C ALA A 240 -7.19 -7.74 -29.17
N ALA A 241 -6.42 -8.66 -28.58
CA ALA A 241 -5.64 -8.41 -27.37
C ALA A 241 -4.40 -7.55 -27.63
N LEU A 242 -3.84 -7.62 -28.83
CA LEU A 242 -2.63 -6.92 -29.24
C LEU A 242 -2.93 -5.95 -30.39
N ASP A 243 -2.34 -4.76 -30.33
CA ASP A 243 -2.29 -3.83 -31.46
C ASP A 243 -1.13 -4.25 -32.37
N GLU A 244 -1.44 -5.01 -33.42
CA GLU A 244 -0.45 -5.52 -34.35
C GLU A 244 0.27 -4.42 -35.12
N ALA A 245 -0.40 -3.30 -35.43
CA ALA A 245 0.20 -2.18 -36.13
C ALA A 245 1.26 -1.50 -35.25
N ALA A 246 0.96 -1.28 -33.96
CA ALA A 246 1.91 -0.74 -32.99
C ALA A 246 3.10 -1.69 -32.79
N ILE A 247 2.84 -3.01 -32.70
CA ILE A 247 3.90 -4.03 -32.56
C ILE A 247 4.84 -4.03 -33.78
N ARG A 248 4.29 -4.02 -34.99
CA ARG A 248 5.11 -3.93 -36.20
C ARG A 248 5.93 -2.65 -36.24
N GLN A 249 5.34 -1.53 -35.88
CA GLN A 249 6.03 -0.24 -35.88
C GLN A 249 7.17 -0.19 -34.85
N GLN A 250 6.90 -0.69 -33.64
CA GLN A 250 7.84 -0.57 -32.51
C GLN A 250 8.90 -1.67 -32.50
N PHE A 251 8.53 -2.91 -32.86
CA PHE A 251 9.39 -4.09 -32.71
C PHE A 251 9.76 -4.73 -34.04
N GLN A 252 9.17 -4.30 -35.17
CA GLN A 252 9.39 -4.84 -36.52
C GLN A 252 9.13 -6.35 -36.60
N VAL A 253 8.19 -6.86 -35.84
CA VAL A 253 7.77 -8.27 -35.81
C VAL A 253 6.27 -8.38 -35.95
N ASP A 254 5.81 -9.49 -36.51
CA ASP A 254 4.41 -9.88 -36.49
C ASP A 254 4.15 -10.78 -35.29
N PRO A 255 3.10 -10.52 -34.51
CA PRO A 255 2.70 -11.45 -33.45
C PRO A 255 2.25 -12.78 -34.06
N GLU A 256 2.75 -13.91 -33.56
CA GLU A 256 2.39 -15.24 -34.05
C GLU A 256 0.91 -15.56 -33.85
N THR A 257 0.38 -15.13 -32.72
CA THR A 257 -1.04 -15.25 -32.42
C THR A 257 -1.51 -13.99 -31.73
N ASN A 258 -2.70 -13.55 -32.12
CA ASN A 258 -3.39 -12.45 -31.47
C ASN A 258 -4.77 -12.94 -31.05
N SER A 259 -4.98 -13.15 -29.77
CA SER A 259 -6.26 -13.61 -29.28
C SER A 259 -7.33 -12.53 -29.48
N SER A 260 -8.51 -12.95 -29.97
CA SER A 260 -9.65 -12.07 -30.11
C SER A 260 -10.67 -12.34 -29.01
N LYS A 261 -11.28 -11.26 -28.52
CA LYS A 261 -12.35 -11.28 -27.48
C LYS A 261 -11.92 -11.75 -26.09
N VAL A 262 -10.67 -12.17 -25.92
CA VAL A 262 -10.15 -12.69 -24.63
C VAL A 262 -8.67 -12.34 -24.49
N ILE A 263 -8.25 -11.88 -23.31
CA ILE A 263 -6.84 -11.80 -22.96
C ILE A 263 -6.40 -13.17 -22.42
N GLN A 264 -5.55 -13.86 -23.15
CA GLN A 264 -5.05 -15.18 -22.73
C GLN A 264 -4.18 -15.09 -21.49
N ASN A 265 -4.15 -16.17 -20.70
CA ASN A 265 -3.36 -16.27 -19.46
C ASN A 265 -3.63 -15.16 -18.43
N SER A 266 -4.83 -14.58 -18.42
CA SER A 266 -5.22 -13.52 -17.49
C SER A 266 -6.07 -14.03 -16.32
N ASN A 267 -6.35 -15.32 -16.26
CA ASN A 267 -7.08 -15.94 -15.16
C ASN A 267 -6.26 -15.97 -13.87
N ALA A 268 -6.94 -15.85 -12.74
CA ALA A 268 -6.32 -15.86 -11.42
C ALA A 268 -7.18 -16.60 -10.39
N ASN A 269 -6.50 -17.22 -9.42
CA ASN A 269 -7.13 -17.83 -8.26
C ASN A 269 -6.41 -17.35 -7.00
N SER A 270 -7.15 -17.01 -5.97
CA SER A 270 -6.59 -16.67 -4.66
C SER A 270 -7.47 -17.18 -3.54
N GLN A 271 -6.85 -17.53 -2.43
CA GLN A 271 -7.52 -17.94 -1.21
C GLN A 271 -6.65 -17.63 0.00
N GLY A 272 -7.27 -17.50 1.13
CA GLY A 272 -6.56 -17.24 2.38
C GLY A 272 -7.51 -16.94 3.52
N GLY A 273 -6.94 -16.66 4.66
CA GLY A 273 -7.70 -16.31 5.85
C GLY A 273 -6.81 -15.89 6.98
N SER A 274 -7.44 -15.45 8.05
CA SER A 274 -6.74 -15.06 9.27
C SER A 274 -7.44 -15.57 10.52
N ALA A 275 -6.64 -15.70 11.59
CA ALA A 275 -7.11 -15.91 12.95
C ALA A 275 -6.37 -14.98 13.88
N GLY A 276 -7.09 -14.34 14.80
CA GLY A 276 -6.51 -13.43 15.77
C GLY A 276 -7.21 -13.49 17.11
N LEU A 277 -6.45 -13.14 18.15
CA LEU A 277 -6.89 -13.11 19.54
C LEU A 277 -6.41 -11.81 20.17
N SER A 278 -7.26 -11.19 20.97
CA SER A 278 -6.91 -9.99 21.73
C SER A 278 -7.42 -10.05 23.15
N MET A 279 -6.63 -9.48 24.05
CA MET A 279 -7.05 -9.09 25.37
C MET A 279 -7.29 -7.57 25.38
N ILE A 280 -8.50 -7.17 25.73
CA ILE A 280 -9.00 -5.80 25.65
C ILE A 280 -9.42 -5.34 27.04
N GLY A 281 -8.89 -4.21 27.48
CA GLY A 281 -9.17 -3.62 28.77
C GLY A 281 -9.44 -2.12 28.68
N LYS A 282 -9.67 -1.49 29.84
CA LYS A 282 -9.90 -0.03 29.95
C LYS A 282 -8.74 0.79 29.41
N HIS A 283 -7.52 0.25 29.56
CA HIS A 283 -6.28 0.94 29.23
C HIS A 283 -5.72 0.56 27.85
N GLY A 284 -6.47 -0.18 27.04
CA GLY A 284 -6.06 -0.53 25.70
C GLY A 284 -6.26 -1.99 25.37
N HIS A 285 -5.44 -2.50 24.46
CA HIS A 285 -5.47 -3.89 24.04
C HIS A 285 -4.06 -4.43 23.77
N LEU A 286 -3.93 -5.73 23.82
CA LEU A 286 -2.79 -6.48 23.31
C LEU A 286 -3.34 -7.69 22.59
N GLY A 287 -2.92 -7.89 21.35
CA GLY A 287 -3.38 -9.00 20.54
C GLY A 287 -2.35 -9.48 19.55
N GLY A 288 -2.59 -10.68 19.02
CA GLY A 288 -1.79 -11.27 17.98
C GLY A 288 -2.67 -11.92 16.92
N SER A 289 -2.13 -12.04 15.70
CA SER A 289 -2.81 -12.71 14.59
C SER A 289 -1.85 -13.49 13.71
N TYR A 290 -2.41 -14.49 13.06
CA TYR A 290 -1.83 -15.21 11.93
C TYR A 290 -2.69 -14.97 10.69
N HIS A 291 -2.05 -14.72 9.54
CA HIS A 291 -2.70 -14.59 8.24
C HIS A 291 -1.90 -15.39 7.21
N GLU A 292 -2.60 -16.12 6.35
CA GLU A 292 -2.01 -16.80 5.21
C GLU A 292 -2.83 -16.52 3.96
N MET A 293 -2.13 -16.29 2.85
CA MET A 293 -2.72 -16.05 1.54
C MET A 293 -1.91 -16.77 0.47
N THR A 294 -2.61 -17.41 -0.47
CA THR A 294 -2.02 -17.96 -1.69
C THR A 294 -2.70 -17.36 -2.91
N ARG A 295 -1.94 -17.12 -3.97
CA ARG A 295 -2.44 -16.60 -5.24
C ARG A 295 -1.70 -17.23 -6.40
N ASN A 296 -2.45 -17.76 -7.38
CA ASN A 296 -1.94 -18.20 -8.66
C ASN A 296 -2.52 -17.29 -9.75
N TYR A 297 -1.67 -16.65 -10.54
CA TYR A 297 -2.13 -15.76 -11.60
C TYR A 297 -1.20 -15.83 -12.81
N GLY A 298 -1.72 -15.45 -13.98
CA GLY A 298 -0.94 -15.41 -15.21
C GLY A 298 -0.59 -13.99 -15.61
N ILE A 299 0.55 -13.85 -16.28
CA ILE A 299 0.95 -12.66 -17.00
C ILE A 299 0.51 -12.85 -18.46
N PRO A 300 -0.35 -11.97 -19.01
CA PRO A 300 -0.75 -12.06 -20.40
C PRO A 300 0.45 -12.06 -21.34
N PRO A 301 0.48 -12.97 -22.33
CA PRO A 301 1.56 -12.97 -23.32
C PRO A 301 1.54 -11.67 -24.11
N GLY A 302 2.71 -11.03 -24.19
CA GLY A 302 2.92 -9.82 -24.97
C GLY A 302 3.32 -10.15 -26.42
N VAL A 303 4.26 -9.37 -26.95
CA VAL A 303 4.92 -9.62 -28.25
C VAL A 303 5.52 -11.04 -28.25
N PRO A 304 5.58 -11.72 -29.45
CA PRO A 304 5.97 -13.12 -29.58
C PRO A 304 7.14 -13.53 -28.70
N GLY A 305 6.97 -14.69 -28.06
CA GLY A 305 7.79 -15.18 -27.00
C GLY A 305 9.25 -15.34 -27.32
N HIS A 306 10.00 -15.34 -26.27
CA HIS A 306 11.36 -15.80 -26.25
C HIS A 306 11.39 -17.28 -26.64
N THR A 307 12.24 -17.65 -27.59
CA THR A 307 12.57 -19.03 -27.87
C THR A 307 14.01 -19.26 -27.42
N ASP A 308 14.23 -20.18 -26.52
CA ASP A 308 15.57 -20.66 -26.13
C ASP A 308 16.22 -21.53 -27.23
N GLY A 309 15.70 -21.46 -28.46
CA GLY A 309 16.09 -22.29 -29.60
C GLY A 309 15.44 -23.67 -29.61
N THR A 310 14.79 -24.10 -28.55
CA THR A 310 14.15 -25.43 -28.44
C THR A 310 12.64 -25.38 -28.23
N ARG A 311 12.09 -24.23 -27.88
CA ARG A 311 10.65 -24.04 -27.60
C ARG A 311 10.03 -22.94 -28.47
N THR A 312 9.03 -23.33 -29.24
CA THR A 312 8.26 -22.46 -30.15
C THR A 312 6.94 -21.97 -29.55
N SER A 313 6.74 -22.09 -28.23
CA SER A 313 5.49 -21.71 -27.60
C SER A 313 5.48 -20.24 -27.17
N GLN A 314 4.33 -19.61 -27.28
CA GLN A 314 4.06 -18.35 -26.57
C GLN A 314 4.22 -18.62 -25.07
N GLU A 315 5.32 -18.17 -24.50
CA GLU A 315 5.59 -18.32 -23.08
C GLU A 315 4.56 -17.53 -22.28
N ALA A 316 3.67 -18.23 -21.66
CA ALA A 316 2.69 -17.68 -20.75
C ALA A 316 3.22 -17.88 -19.34
N ILE A 317 3.88 -16.87 -18.78
CA ILE A 317 4.38 -16.90 -17.41
C ILE A 317 3.21 -16.95 -16.43
N ARG A 318 3.31 -17.86 -15.47
CA ARG A 318 2.42 -17.93 -14.32
C ARG A 318 3.20 -17.78 -13.05
N ILE A 319 2.57 -17.15 -12.06
CA ILE A 319 3.14 -16.88 -10.76
C ILE A 319 2.31 -17.58 -9.69
N ASP A 320 2.97 -18.42 -8.89
CA ASP A 320 2.44 -18.97 -7.63
C ASP A 320 3.04 -18.17 -6.48
N MET A 321 2.21 -17.44 -5.76
CA MET A 321 2.57 -16.61 -4.62
C MET A 321 1.97 -17.17 -3.33
N SER A 322 2.74 -17.16 -2.25
CA SER A 322 2.25 -17.36 -0.89
C SER A 322 2.83 -16.33 0.06
N GLN A 323 2.03 -15.86 1.01
CA GLN A 323 2.48 -15.01 2.10
C GLN A 323 1.90 -15.51 3.42
N ARG A 324 2.77 -15.65 4.43
CA ARG A 324 2.40 -15.88 5.83
C ARG A 324 2.81 -14.68 6.65
N ARG A 325 1.91 -14.24 7.51
CA ARG A 325 2.13 -13.05 8.32
C ARG A 325 1.73 -13.32 9.77
N TYR A 326 2.59 -12.94 10.69
CA TYR A 326 2.39 -13.01 12.12
C TYR A 326 2.47 -11.58 12.66
N ASP A 327 1.40 -11.10 13.26
CA ASP A 327 1.34 -9.74 13.80
C ASP A 327 1.10 -9.76 15.31
N LEU A 328 1.78 -8.86 16.03
CA LEU A 328 1.47 -8.44 17.39
C LEU A 328 1.15 -6.95 17.36
N ASP A 329 0.06 -6.55 18.03
CA ASP A 329 -0.39 -5.17 18.14
C ASP A 329 -0.78 -4.87 19.58
N GLY A 330 -0.24 -3.77 20.11
CA GLY A 330 -0.53 -3.31 21.45
C GLY A 330 -0.80 -1.82 21.50
N LEU A 331 -1.86 -1.43 22.19
CA LEU A 331 -2.19 -0.04 22.53
C LEU A 331 -2.28 0.09 24.03
N LEU A 332 -1.51 1.00 24.61
CA LEU A 332 -1.59 1.38 26.01
C LEU A 332 -2.07 2.83 26.13
N LYS A 333 -3.19 3.06 26.79
CA LYS A 333 -3.65 4.37 27.25
C LYS A 333 -3.08 4.61 28.64
N THR A 334 -2.26 5.62 28.79
CA THR A 334 -1.61 5.93 30.07
C THR A 334 -2.47 6.89 30.90
N TYR A 335 -2.14 7.01 32.17
CA TYR A 335 -2.70 8.05 33.04
C TYR A 335 -1.93 9.38 32.99
N TRP A 336 -0.86 9.45 32.18
CA TRP A 336 -0.05 10.66 32.05
C TRP A 336 -0.65 11.57 30.98
N PRO A 337 -1.16 12.77 31.34
CA PRO A 337 -1.76 13.66 30.36
C PRO A 337 -0.81 14.05 29.23
N SER A 338 0.51 14.15 29.55
CA SER A 338 1.53 14.49 28.57
C SER A 338 1.92 13.33 27.63
N LEU A 339 1.54 12.08 27.95
CA LEU A 339 1.83 10.90 27.15
C LEU A 339 0.60 9.97 27.14
N PRO A 340 -0.52 10.37 26.53
CA PRO A 340 -1.79 9.67 26.66
C PRO A 340 -1.84 8.28 26.01
N LYS A 341 -0.99 8.00 25.00
CA LYS A 341 -1.03 6.74 24.26
C LYS A 341 0.36 6.25 23.87
N ILE A 342 0.58 4.95 23.98
CA ILE A 342 1.74 4.24 23.43
C ILE A 342 1.19 3.12 22.55
N LYS A 343 1.67 3.04 21.30
CA LYS A 343 1.35 1.97 20.35
C LYS A 343 2.62 1.20 20.02
N ALA A 344 2.55 -0.12 20.05
CA ALA A 344 3.66 -0.98 19.68
C ALA A 344 3.16 -2.07 18.74
N LYS A 345 3.91 -2.29 17.65
CA LYS A 345 3.63 -3.32 16.65
C LYS A 345 4.90 -4.11 16.36
N LEU A 346 4.74 -5.40 16.15
CA LEU A 346 5.79 -6.30 15.69
C LEU A 346 5.18 -7.26 14.68
N SER A 347 5.83 -7.44 13.54
CA SER A 347 5.37 -8.37 12.52
C SER A 347 6.53 -9.18 11.98
N TYR A 348 6.26 -10.45 11.69
CA TYR A 348 7.09 -11.30 10.87
C TYR A 348 6.32 -11.70 9.62
N ILE A 349 6.88 -11.44 8.45
CA ILE A 349 6.29 -11.74 7.16
C ILE A 349 7.22 -12.67 6.40
N ASP A 350 6.67 -13.78 5.90
CA ASP A 350 7.35 -14.73 5.05
C ASP A 350 6.61 -14.83 3.71
N TYR A 351 7.28 -14.40 2.66
CA TYR A 351 6.76 -14.32 1.30
C TYR A 351 7.61 -15.20 0.38
N ASP A 352 6.92 -16.02 -0.42
CA ASP A 352 7.51 -16.89 -1.45
C ASP A 352 6.70 -16.77 -2.73
N HIS A 353 7.35 -16.55 -3.87
CA HIS A 353 6.71 -16.75 -5.15
C HIS A 353 7.62 -17.48 -6.13
N ARG A 354 6.97 -18.15 -7.09
CA ARG A 354 7.62 -18.93 -8.12
C ARG A 354 7.04 -18.59 -9.47
N ASP A 355 7.94 -18.30 -10.39
CA ASP A 355 7.61 -18.12 -11.80
C ASP A 355 7.79 -19.46 -12.52
N TYR A 356 6.83 -19.80 -13.37
CA TYR A 356 6.90 -20.99 -14.19
C TYR A 356 6.17 -20.80 -15.51
N ASP A 357 6.59 -21.54 -16.54
CA ASP A 357 5.90 -21.58 -17.81
C ASP A 357 4.60 -22.39 -17.66
N LYS A 358 3.49 -21.89 -18.22
CA LYS A 358 2.17 -22.54 -18.21
C LYS A 358 2.20 -23.96 -18.79
N GLY A 359 3.13 -24.27 -19.70
CA GLY A 359 3.30 -25.60 -20.30
C GLY A 359 3.94 -26.63 -19.37
N ILE A 360 4.53 -26.22 -18.25
CA ILE A 360 5.22 -27.12 -17.32
C ILE A 360 4.21 -27.62 -16.29
N THR A 361 3.94 -28.93 -16.31
CA THR A 361 3.06 -29.60 -15.34
C THR A 361 3.76 -29.90 -14.01
N ASP A 362 5.09 -29.98 -14.02
CA ASP A 362 5.91 -30.20 -12.83
C ASP A 362 6.35 -28.88 -12.22
N ARG A 363 5.68 -28.47 -11.14
CA ARG A 363 5.99 -27.26 -10.38
C ARG A 363 7.37 -27.28 -9.70
N SER A 364 8.07 -28.41 -9.68
CA SER A 364 9.43 -28.51 -9.14
C SER A 364 10.47 -27.85 -10.07
N SER A 365 10.14 -27.67 -11.36
CA SER A 365 10.97 -26.98 -12.35
C SER A 365 10.57 -25.52 -12.53
N SER A 366 10.49 -24.75 -11.43
CA SER A 366 10.25 -23.30 -11.48
C SER A 366 11.41 -22.60 -12.23
N LEU A 367 11.05 -21.60 -13.07
CA LEU A 367 12.03 -20.74 -13.75
C LEU A 367 12.82 -19.95 -12.71
N THR A 368 12.09 -19.35 -11.76
CA THR A 368 12.70 -18.56 -10.67
C THR A 368 11.86 -18.67 -9.41
N GLN A 369 12.51 -18.70 -8.27
CA GLN A 369 11.90 -18.59 -6.96
C GLN A 369 12.45 -17.36 -6.24
N PHE A 370 11.55 -16.54 -5.75
CA PHE A 370 11.87 -15.39 -4.91
C PHE A 370 11.34 -15.60 -3.50
N LYS A 371 12.16 -15.30 -2.50
CA LYS A 371 11.78 -15.32 -1.08
C LYS A 371 12.10 -14.00 -0.42
N ASN A 372 11.21 -13.55 0.45
CA ASN A 372 11.37 -12.32 1.20
C ASN A 372 10.86 -12.51 2.63
N SER A 373 11.77 -12.65 3.59
CA SER A 373 11.41 -12.79 5.00
C SER A 373 11.78 -11.51 5.73
N VAL A 374 10.79 -10.90 6.41
CA VAL A 374 10.94 -9.58 7.00
C VAL A 374 10.44 -9.55 8.44
N TRP A 375 11.27 -9.02 9.34
CA TRP A 375 10.85 -8.52 10.63
C TRP A 375 10.67 -7.01 10.55
N GLU A 376 9.53 -6.51 10.99
CA GLU A 376 9.30 -5.08 11.17
C GLU A 376 8.71 -4.80 12.54
N SER A 377 9.26 -3.82 13.23
CA SER A 377 8.69 -3.29 14.48
C SER A 377 8.47 -1.80 14.39
N ARG A 378 7.43 -1.32 15.08
CA ARG A 378 7.07 0.10 15.14
C ARG A 378 6.58 0.45 16.53
N LEU A 379 7.17 1.49 17.12
CA LEU A 379 6.78 2.07 18.40
C LEU A 379 6.38 3.52 18.18
N GLU A 380 5.22 3.91 18.69
CA GLU A 380 4.71 5.28 18.65
C GLU A 380 4.28 5.72 20.05
N MET A 381 4.72 6.90 20.44
CA MET A 381 4.36 7.57 21.68
C MET A 381 3.67 8.88 21.32
N ASN A 382 2.35 8.93 21.57
CA ASN A 382 1.59 10.16 21.40
C ASN A 382 1.81 11.05 22.62
N HIS A 383 2.10 12.31 22.41
CA HIS A 383 2.23 13.28 23.50
C HIS A 383 1.35 14.50 23.22
N GLN A 384 0.97 15.16 24.31
CA GLN A 384 0.10 16.32 24.28
C GLN A 384 0.53 17.33 25.34
N ARG A 385 0.52 18.60 25.00
CA ARG A 385 0.80 19.68 25.96
C ARG A 385 -0.26 20.77 25.87
N GLY A 386 -1.18 20.75 26.83
CA GLY A 386 -2.33 21.63 26.83
C GLY A 386 -3.22 21.42 25.59
N SER A 387 -3.85 22.48 25.12
CA SER A 387 -4.66 22.48 23.90
C SER A 387 -3.91 22.99 22.66
N TRP A 388 -2.62 23.34 22.81
CA TRP A 388 -1.86 24.02 21.76
C TRP A 388 -0.84 23.13 21.04
N LEU A 389 -0.50 21.96 21.59
CA LEU A 389 0.48 21.05 21.01
C LEU A 389 0.06 19.59 21.15
N ASP A 390 -0.06 18.89 20.03
CA ASP A 390 -0.20 17.46 19.91
C ASP A 390 0.91 16.90 19.04
N GLY A 391 1.46 15.73 19.41
CA GLY A 391 2.51 15.17 18.59
C GLY A 391 2.68 13.66 18.77
N VAL A 392 3.54 13.11 17.93
CA VAL A 392 3.94 11.70 17.95
C VAL A 392 5.44 11.61 17.78
N PHE A 393 6.10 10.99 18.73
CA PHE A 393 7.46 10.49 18.59
C PHE A 393 7.43 9.00 18.33
N GLY A 394 8.27 8.49 17.42
CA GLY A 394 8.29 7.07 17.15
C GLY A 394 9.60 6.58 16.54
N MET A 395 9.72 5.25 16.57
CA MET A 395 10.80 4.51 15.91
C MET A 395 10.25 3.36 15.09
N GLN A 396 10.97 3.00 14.06
CA GLN A 396 10.68 1.88 13.18
C GLN A 396 11.97 1.15 12.87
N TRP A 397 11.96 -0.16 13.05
CA TRP A 397 13.05 -1.04 12.68
C TRP A 397 12.56 -2.12 11.72
N GLN A 398 13.38 -2.47 10.75
CA GLN A 398 13.11 -3.50 9.75
C GLN A 398 14.39 -4.30 9.47
N ASN A 399 14.28 -5.62 9.42
CA ASN A 399 15.31 -6.53 8.88
C ASN A 399 14.68 -7.37 7.77
N ARG A 400 15.19 -7.24 6.56
CA ARG A 400 14.71 -7.91 5.36
C ARG A 400 15.78 -8.88 4.83
N ASN A 401 15.40 -10.13 4.65
CA ASN A 401 16.20 -11.15 3.98
C ASN A 401 15.53 -11.48 2.64
N PHE A 402 16.13 -11.03 1.56
CA PHE A 402 15.69 -11.29 0.20
C PHE A 402 16.58 -12.35 -0.44
N SER A 403 16.00 -13.27 -1.23
CA SER A 403 16.74 -14.20 -2.08
C SER A 403 15.99 -14.50 -3.36
N ALA A 404 16.74 -14.63 -4.45
CA ALA A 404 16.26 -15.10 -5.75
C ALA A 404 17.13 -16.29 -6.17
N THR A 405 16.50 -17.35 -6.71
CA THR A 405 17.17 -18.55 -7.20
C THR A 405 16.46 -19.06 -8.45
N GLY A 406 17.23 -19.54 -9.44
CA GLY A 406 16.68 -20.02 -10.72
C GLY A 406 17.33 -19.37 -11.93
N ILE A 407 16.72 -19.56 -13.10
CA ILE A 407 17.27 -19.12 -14.40
C ILE A 407 17.20 -17.60 -14.53
N GLU A 408 16.16 -16.98 -13.99
CA GLU A 408 15.95 -15.52 -14.01
C GLU A 408 16.46 -14.84 -12.73
N THR A 409 17.48 -15.38 -12.10
CA THR A 409 18.09 -14.76 -10.93
C THR A 409 18.89 -13.54 -11.37
N PHE A 410 18.21 -12.40 -11.45
CA PHE A 410 18.83 -11.13 -11.87
C PHE A 410 19.17 -10.20 -10.69
N THR A 411 18.88 -10.60 -9.45
CA THR A 411 19.22 -9.85 -8.23
C THR A 411 19.83 -10.80 -7.20
N PRO A 412 21.00 -10.50 -6.63
CA PRO A 412 21.62 -11.34 -5.62
C PRO A 412 20.81 -11.39 -4.32
N SER A 413 20.98 -12.47 -3.58
CA SER A 413 20.43 -12.53 -2.21
C SER A 413 21.05 -11.44 -1.35
N THR A 414 20.22 -10.72 -0.59
CA THR A 414 20.62 -9.58 0.23
C THR A 414 20.00 -9.66 1.63
N ASN A 415 20.70 -9.04 2.57
CA ASN A 415 20.13 -8.68 3.86
C ASN A 415 20.10 -7.15 3.96
N THR A 416 18.94 -6.57 4.27
CA THR A 416 18.78 -5.13 4.45
C THR A 416 18.24 -4.85 5.84
N ASP A 417 18.97 -4.04 6.61
CA ASP A 417 18.58 -3.54 7.91
C ASP A 417 18.27 -2.06 7.81
N SER A 418 17.17 -1.60 8.40
CA SER A 418 16.86 -0.18 8.52
C SER A 418 16.35 0.18 9.91
N LEU A 419 16.76 1.36 10.40
CA LEU A 419 16.32 1.93 11.65
C LEU A 419 16.01 3.41 11.42
N GLY A 420 14.77 3.80 11.71
CA GLY A 420 14.29 5.16 11.55
C GLY A 420 13.67 5.71 12.83
N PHE A 421 13.92 6.98 13.10
CA PHE A 421 13.26 7.76 14.14
C PHE A 421 12.48 8.88 13.49
N PHE A 422 11.29 9.19 14.00
CA PHE A 422 10.46 10.27 13.50
C PHE A 422 9.77 11.01 14.63
N LEU A 423 9.51 12.29 14.37
CA LEU A 423 8.77 13.21 15.22
C LEU A 423 7.79 13.96 14.35
N THR A 424 6.58 14.13 14.81
CA THR A 424 5.58 14.99 14.17
C THR A 424 4.84 15.77 15.24
N GLU A 425 4.68 17.09 15.02
CA GLU A 425 4.07 18.03 15.94
C GLU A 425 3.00 18.84 15.25
N THR A 426 1.85 18.97 15.87
CA THR A 426 0.76 19.86 15.46
C THR A 426 0.64 20.99 16.47
N LEU A 427 0.92 22.22 16.04
CA LEU A 427 0.77 23.44 16.81
C LEU A 427 -0.58 24.10 16.45
N PHE A 428 -1.49 24.17 17.39
CA PHE A 428 -2.75 24.91 17.27
C PHE A 428 -2.50 26.38 17.64
N ILE A 429 -2.18 27.21 16.63
CA ILE A 429 -1.82 28.63 16.80
C ILE A 429 -3.07 29.44 17.17
N THR A 430 -4.19 29.13 16.51
CA THR A 430 -5.54 29.64 16.83
C THR A 430 -6.54 28.54 16.56
N ASP A 431 -7.84 28.74 16.88
CA ASP A 431 -8.92 27.82 16.54
C ASP A 431 -9.08 27.57 15.03
N ARG A 432 -8.49 28.44 14.19
CA ARG A 432 -8.59 28.38 12.72
C ARG A 432 -7.25 28.14 12.02
N LEU A 433 -6.13 28.19 12.75
CA LEU A 433 -4.81 28.09 12.16
C LEU A 433 -4.01 27.06 12.92
N ASN A 434 -3.60 26.01 12.24
CA ASN A 434 -2.63 25.05 12.76
C ASN A 434 -1.41 24.92 11.83
N LEU A 435 -0.28 24.60 12.44
CA LEU A 435 0.97 24.29 11.77
C LEU A 435 1.40 22.89 12.19
N GLU A 436 1.54 22.02 11.22
CA GLU A 436 2.12 20.70 11.42
C GLU A 436 3.56 20.69 10.93
N VAL A 437 4.47 20.14 11.72
CA VAL A 437 5.87 19.94 11.34
C VAL A 437 6.28 18.51 11.61
N GLY A 438 7.17 17.99 10.78
CA GLY A 438 7.66 16.64 10.92
C GLY A 438 9.13 16.52 10.56
N ALA A 439 9.81 15.60 11.23
CA ALA A 439 11.18 15.20 10.94
C ALA A 439 11.34 13.69 11.04
N ARG A 440 12.16 13.11 10.17
CA ARG A 440 12.58 11.71 10.20
C ARG A 440 14.04 11.59 9.84
N ILE A 441 14.73 10.69 10.50
CA ILE A 441 16.06 10.23 10.13
C ILE A 441 16.04 8.71 10.04
N GLU A 442 16.68 8.14 9.02
CA GLU A 442 16.69 6.70 8.81
C GLU A 442 18.06 6.25 8.31
N HIS A 443 18.59 5.22 8.92
CA HIS A 443 19.82 4.55 8.50
C HIS A 443 19.47 3.20 7.91
N GLN A 444 19.90 2.94 6.67
CA GLN A 444 19.71 1.68 5.96
C GLN A 444 21.08 1.09 5.60
N THR A 445 21.25 -0.18 5.89
CA THR A 445 22.43 -0.99 5.52
C THR A 445 21.99 -2.14 4.64
N THR A 446 22.56 -2.28 3.45
CA THR A 446 22.28 -3.38 2.52
C THR A 446 23.54 -4.21 2.30
N ASN A 447 23.45 -5.51 2.60
CA ASN A 447 24.55 -6.48 2.53
C ASN A 447 24.20 -7.56 1.50
N PRO A 448 24.83 -7.58 0.30
CA PRO A 448 24.76 -8.73 -0.59
C PRO A 448 25.37 -9.96 0.10
N LYS A 449 24.74 -11.13 -0.07
CA LYS A 449 25.25 -12.39 0.49
C LYS A 449 26.30 -13.06 -0.40
N SER A 450 26.57 -12.51 -1.58
CA SER A 450 27.59 -12.92 -2.53
C SER A 450 28.55 -11.76 -2.77
N ASN A 451 29.81 -12.06 -2.94
CA ASN A 451 30.83 -11.06 -3.27
C ASN A 451 30.89 -10.75 -4.77
N GLU A 452 30.09 -11.44 -5.58
CA GLU A 452 30.03 -11.29 -7.02
C GLU A 452 28.64 -11.60 -7.57
N VAL A 453 28.25 -10.94 -8.65
CA VAL A 453 27.11 -11.32 -9.48
C VAL A 453 27.61 -11.94 -10.76
N ARG A 454 27.11 -13.11 -11.10
CA ARG A 454 27.32 -13.74 -12.40
C ARG A 454 26.23 -13.28 -13.34
N MET A 455 26.61 -12.52 -14.37
CA MET A 455 25.72 -12.18 -15.45
C MET A 455 25.67 -13.32 -16.46
N ALA A 456 24.47 -13.72 -16.88
CA ALA A 456 24.32 -14.67 -17.97
C ALA A 456 25.06 -14.14 -19.21
N GLY A 457 25.97 -14.93 -19.79
CA GLY A 457 26.74 -14.56 -20.99
C GLY A 457 27.94 -13.64 -20.77
N ILE A 458 28.32 -13.32 -19.55
CA ILE A 458 29.56 -12.62 -19.22
C ILE A 458 30.52 -13.55 -18.48
N SER A 459 31.71 -13.71 -19.03
CA SER A 459 32.72 -14.66 -18.52
C SER A 459 33.32 -14.26 -17.18
N ALA A 460 33.29 -12.97 -16.84
CA ALA A 460 33.86 -12.45 -15.58
C ALA A 460 32.74 -11.96 -14.66
N PRO A 461 32.65 -12.48 -13.43
CA PRO A 461 31.69 -11.97 -12.46
C PRO A 461 32.00 -10.52 -12.08
N LEU A 462 30.95 -9.71 -11.86
CA LEU A 462 31.11 -8.36 -11.34
C LEU A 462 31.28 -8.41 -9.80
N PRO A 463 32.32 -7.79 -9.24
CA PRO A 463 32.49 -7.73 -7.80
C PRO A 463 31.42 -6.86 -7.16
N LEU A 464 30.82 -7.34 -6.07
CA LEU A 464 29.87 -6.61 -5.27
C LEU A 464 30.53 -6.00 -4.03
N PRO A 465 30.10 -4.82 -3.58
CA PRO A 465 30.54 -4.28 -2.31
C PRO A 465 30.03 -5.16 -1.15
N ASN A 466 30.80 -5.27 -0.08
CA ASN A 466 30.36 -6.01 1.10
C ASN A 466 29.14 -5.38 1.78
N THR A 467 29.05 -4.06 1.73
CA THR A 467 28.02 -3.29 2.43
C THR A 467 27.79 -1.95 1.73
N LEU A 468 26.53 -1.59 1.57
CA LEU A 468 26.09 -0.25 1.17
C LEU A 468 25.30 0.39 2.33
N ASN A 469 25.67 1.62 2.68
CA ASN A 469 25.05 2.37 3.78
C ASN A 469 24.43 3.65 3.25
N TYR A 470 23.20 3.93 3.66
CA TYR A 470 22.47 5.16 3.36
C TYR A 470 21.97 5.76 4.66
N LEU A 471 22.31 7.04 4.89
CA LEU A 471 21.69 7.86 5.92
C LEU A 471 20.78 8.86 5.23
N THR A 472 19.47 8.74 5.44
CA THR A 472 18.46 9.59 4.83
C THR A 472 17.72 10.41 5.88
N TYR A 473 17.26 11.61 5.50
CA TYR A 473 16.42 12.42 6.35
C TYR A 473 15.23 12.97 5.57
N SER A 474 14.16 13.26 6.28
CA SER A 474 12.97 13.90 5.72
C SER A 474 12.45 14.96 6.69
N LEU A 475 11.98 16.06 6.12
CA LEU A 475 11.38 17.18 6.83
C LEU A 475 10.06 17.52 6.17
N ALA A 476 9.09 17.96 6.94
CA ALA A 476 7.79 18.36 6.42
C ALA A 476 7.20 19.52 7.23
N ALA A 477 6.45 20.37 6.55
CA ALA A 477 5.66 21.43 7.18
C ALA A 477 4.33 21.56 6.42
N SER A 478 3.24 21.70 7.16
CA SER A 478 1.90 21.87 6.63
C SER A 478 1.17 22.97 7.41
N LEU A 479 0.76 24.01 6.73
CA LEU A 479 -0.04 25.10 7.29
C LEU A 479 -1.48 24.92 6.84
N ASN A 480 -2.41 24.83 7.79
CA ASN A 480 -3.83 24.74 7.51
C ASN A 480 -4.56 25.92 8.13
N TYR A 481 -5.32 26.65 7.31
CA TYR A 481 -6.04 27.85 7.71
C TYR A 481 -7.50 27.79 7.29
N GLU A 482 -8.41 27.82 8.26
CA GLU A 482 -9.83 27.97 8.02
C GLU A 482 -10.16 29.45 7.73
N ILE A 483 -10.21 29.80 6.42
CA ILE A 483 -10.43 31.18 5.95
C ILE A 483 -11.85 31.62 6.29
N LEU A 484 -12.82 30.73 6.06
CA LEU A 484 -14.25 30.92 6.34
C LEU A 484 -14.79 29.61 6.95
N PRO A 485 -15.90 29.65 7.70
CA PRO A 485 -16.55 28.42 8.15
C PRO A 485 -16.71 27.42 6.99
N GLN A 486 -16.22 26.19 7.16
CA GLN A 486 -16.25 25.11 6.17
C GLN A 486 -15.30 25.31 4.96
N THR A 487 -14.43 26.32 4.96
CA THR A 487 -13.48 26.59 3.89
C THR A 487 -12.06 26.66 4.44
N SER A 488 -11.22 25.72 4.06
CA SER A 488 -9.84 25.63 4.50
C SER A 488 -8.87 25.76 3.32
N LEU A 489 -7.83 26.54 3.53
CA LEU A 489 -6.65 26.61 2.67
C LEU A 489 -5.53 25.85 3.35
N TYR A 490 -4.78 25.04 2.61
CA TYR A 490 -3.59 24.37 3.11
C TYR A 490 -2.40 24.60 2.19
N LEU A 491 -1.24 24.75 2.81
CA LEU A 491 0.06 24.88 2.14
C LEU A 491 1.01 23.84 2.72
N ASN A 492 1.52 22.98 1.86
CA ASN A 492 2.38 21.87 2.23
C ASN A 492 3.75 22.00 1.60
N TRP A 493 4.78 21.70 2.40
CA TRP A 493 6.15 21.50 1.95
C TRP A 493 6.71 20.22 2.55
N GLN A 494 7.43 19.47 1.74
CA GLN A 494 8.14 18.28 2.18
C GLN A 494 9.49 18.18 1.47
N HIS A 495 10.53 17.95 2.24
CA HIS A 495 11.79 17.40 1.76
C HIS A 495 11.88 15.95 2.22
N ALA A 496 12.09 15.01 1.30
CA ALA A 496 12.17 13.61 1.63
C ALA A 496 13.26 12.91 0.81
N GLN A 497 13.96 11.96 1.44
CA GLN A 497 15.00 11.17 0.80
C GLN A 497 14.63 9.68 0.84
N ARG A 498 14.98 8.95 -0.23
CA ARG A 498 14.77 7.51 -0.37
C ARG A 498 16.09 6.82 -0.77
N ALA A 499 16.51 5.83 -0.01
CA ALA A 499 17.60 4.95 -0.42
C ALA A 499 17.18 4.11 -1.64
N PRO A 500 18.13 3.77 -2.54
CA PRO A 500 17.86 2.85 -3.64
C PRO A 500 17.45 1.46 -3.15
N ASP A 501 16.57 0.79 -3.91
CA ASP A 501 16.18 -0.60 -3.64
C ASP A 501 17.22 -1.59 -4.19
N VAL A 502 17.16 -2.83 -3.71
CA VAL A 502 18.10 -3.91 -4.07
C VAL A 502 18.14 -4.18 -5.58
N GLN A 503 17.01 -4.09 -6.26
CA GLN A 503 16.95 -4.28 -7.71
C GLN A 503 17.60 -3.09 -8.44
N GLU A 504 17.38 -1.87 -8.01
CA GLU A 504 17.98 -0.66 -8.58
C GLU A 504 19.52 -0.71 -8.48
N LEU A 505 20.04 -1.30 -7.41
CA LEU A 505 21.48 -1.43 -7.15
C LEU A 505 22.11 -2.62 -7.87
N PHE A 506 21.46 -3.78 -7.85
CA PHE A 506 22.11 -5.05 -8.11
C PHE A 506 21.50 -5.85 -9.27
N ALA A 507 20.47 -5.37 -9.96
CA ALA A 507 19.89 -6.08 -11.09
C ALA A 507 20.97 -6.45 -12.12
N SER A 508 20.98 -7.69 -12.60
CA SER A 508 21.97 -8.17 -13.55
C SER A 508 21.50 -9.44 -14.25
N GLY A 509 20.52 -9.31 -15.15
CA GLY A 509 20.01 -10.48 -15.87
C GLY A 509 18.70 -10.29 -16.59
N PRO A 510 18.20 -11.37 -17.21
CA PRO A 510 16.93 -11.36 -17.92
C PRO A 510 15.74 -11.28 -16.95
N HIS A 511 14.74 -10.53 -17.36
CA HIS A 511 13.45 -10.43 -16.71
C HIS A 511 12.36 -10.69 -17.77
N PHE A 512 11.95 -11.94 -17.90
CA PHE A 512 11.11 -12.38 -19.02
C PHE A 512 9.69 -11.81 -18.95
N ALA A 513 9.12 -11.64 -17.76
CA ALA A 513 7.79 -11.07 -17.59
C ALA A 513 7.70 -9.62 -18.13
N THR A 514 8.74 -8.82 -17.99
CA THR A 514 8.84 -7.45 -18.53
C THR A 514 9.51 -7.39 -19.90
N ARG A 515 10.07 -8.52 -20.37
CA ARG A 515 10.83 -8.64 -21.63
C ARG A 515 12.01 -7.68 -21.72
N SER A 516 12.77 -7.59 -20.65
CA SER A 516 13.96 -6.77 -20.53
C SER A 516 15.13 -7.58 -20.00
N PHE A 517 16.34 -7.13 -20.32
CA PHE A 517 17.54 -7.47 -19.57
C PHE A 517 17.88 -6.27 -18.71
N GLU A 518 17.91 -6.43 -17.39
CA GLU A 518 18.06 -5.32 -16.46
C GLU A 518 19.46 -5.24 -15.86
N LEU A 519 19.99 -4.01 -15.81
CA LEU A 519 21.29 -3.70 -15.24
C LEU A 519 21.12 -2.71 -14.08
N GLY A 520 21.48 -3.12 -12.88
CA GLY A 520 21.57 -2.26 -11.70
C GLY A 520 22.77 -1.33 -11.73
N ARG A 521 22.79 -0.38 -10.82
CA ARG A 521 23.87 0.59 -10.70
C ARG A 521 24.30 0.75 -9.24
N LEU A 522 25.51 0.30 -8.89
CA LEU A 522 26.01 0.24 -7.52
C LEU A 522 26.25 1.62 -6.87
N ASN A 523 26.51 2.65 -7.67
CA ASN A 523 26.84 3.99 -7.19
C ASN A 523 25.66 4.97 -7.26
N LEU A 524 24.42 4.48 -7.11
CA LEU A 524 23.25 5.34 -6.98
C LEU A 524 23.25 6.06 -5.64
N ASN A 525 22.97 7.37 -5.69
CA ASN A 525 22.68 8.16 -4.51
C ASN A 525 21.23 7.94 -4.04
N ALA A 526 20.93 8.37 -2.83
CA ALA A 526 19.54 8.48 -2.39
C ALA A 526 18.79 9.53 -3.21
N GLU A 527 17.58 9.19 -3.67
CA GLU A 527 16.67 10.18 -4.29
C GLU A 527 16.30 11.25 -3.26
N GLN A 528 16.24 12.51 -3.72
CA GLN A 528 15.88 13.65 -2.89
C GLN A 528 14.73 14.42 -3.52
N THR A 529 13.60 14.46 -2.85
CA THR A 529 12.38 15.10 -3.33
C THR A 529 12.09 16.37 -2.55
N ASN A 530 11.86 17.49 -3.24
CA ASN A 530 11.19 18.66 -2.69
C ASN A 530 9.78 18.75 -3.27
N HIS A 531 8.78 18.68 -2.42
CA HIS A 531 7.37 18.73 -2.77
C HIS A 531 6.72 19.99 -2.18
N TYR A 532 5.99 20.71 -3.01
CA TYR A 532 5.19 21.88 -2.67
C TYR A 532 3.75 21.65 -3.12
N GLU A 533 2.79 21.94 -2.27
CA GLU A 533 1.38 21.79 -2.58
C GLU A 533 0.56 22.91 -1.96
N LEU A 534 -0.37 23.43 -2.75
CA LEU A 534 -1.38 24.39 -2.31
C LEU A 534 -2.75 23.82 -2.62
N GLY A 535 -3.65 23.84 -1.63
CA GLY A 535 -4.99 23.31 -1.83
C GLY A 535 -6.07 24.11 -1.10
N LEU A 536 -7.28 24.04 -1.67
CA LEU A 536 -8.49 24.65 -1.16
C LEU A 536 -9.55 23.57 -0.97
N ARG A 537 -10.16 23.55 0.20
CA ARG A 537 -11.27 22.65 0.54
C ARG A 537 -12.47 23.45 1.02
N PHE A 538 -13.63 23.14 0.49
CA PHE A 538 -14.93 23.62 0.95
C PHE A 538 -15.85 22.44 1.21
N ALA A 539 -16.54 22.42 2.36
CA ALA A 539 -17.46 21.36 2.76
C ALA A 539 -18.80 21.96 3.24
N GLY A 540 -19.59 22.48 2.30
CA GLY A 540 -20.87 23.10 2.58
C GLY A 540 -22.04 22.11 2.67
N LYS A 541 -23.23 22.61 3.06
CA LYS A 541 -24.44 21.80 3.25
C LYS A 541 -25.00 21.20 1.95
N HIS A 542 -24.74 21.85 0.81
CA HIS A 542 -25.34 21.51 -0.49
C HIS A 542 -24.28 21.19 -1.56
N ALA A 543 -23.03 21.51 -1.28
CA ALA A 543 -21.93 21.27 -2.19
C ALA A 543 -20.62 21.12 -1.39
N SER A 544 -19.70 20.37 -1.93
CA SER A 544 -18.30 20.30 -1.49
C SER A 544 -17.37 20.52 -2.68
N PHE A 545 -16.21 21.07 -2.42
CA PHE A 545 -15.19 21.34 -3.41
C PHE A 545 -13.82 21.02 -2.82
N LEU A 546 -12.99 20.38 -3.59
CA LEU A 546 -11.59 20.14 -3.30
C LEU A 546 -10.79 20.46 -4.56
N ALA A 547 -9.77 21.27 -4.43
CA ALA A 547 -8.79 21.46 -5.48
C ALA A 547 -7.40 21.61 -4.87
N ASN A 548 -6.41 20.97 -5.46
CA ASN A 548 -5.03 21.18 -5.15
C ASN A 548 -4.16 21.22 -6.41
N GLY A 549 -3.06 21.96 -6.30
CA GLY A 549 -1.99 21.97 -7.28
C GLY A 549 -0.68 21.66 -6.59
N TYR A 550 0.17 20.86 -7.20
CA TYR A 550 1.44 20.46 -6.63
C TYR A 550 2.59 20.51 -7.63
N TYR A 551 3.78 20.70 -7.08
CA TYR A 551 5.04 20.63 -7.81
C TYR A 551 6.06 19.80 -7.01
N LYS A 552 6.76 18.89 -7.70
CA LYS A 552 7.85 18.08 -7.14
C LYS A 552 9.10 18.25 -7.98
N SER A 553 10.23 18.46 -7.31
CA SER A 553 11.56 18.44 -7.90
C SER A 553 12.33 17.29 -7.25
N ILE A 554 12.79 16.34 -8.04
CA ILE A 554 13.46 15.12 -7.56
C ILE A 554 14.86 15.07 -8.13
N GLN A 555 15.85 15.24 -7.25
CA GLN A 555 17.26 15.00 -7.57
C GLN A 555 17.55 13.50 -7.48
N ASP A 556 18.43 13.02 -8.36
CA ASP A 556 18.78 11.60 -8.46
C ASP A 556 17.55 10.68 -8.63
N PHE A 557 16.52 11.12 -9.42
CA PHE A 557 15.37 10.30 -9.76
C PHE A 557 15.82 9.04 -10.48
N ILE A 558 15.61 7.88 -9.88
CA ILE A 558 16.07 6.58 -10.38
C ILE A 558 15.03 6.01 -11.35
N TYR A 559 15.46 5.66 -12.56
CA TYR A 559 14.58 5.10 -13.58
C TYR A 559 15.34 4.09 -14.47
N LEU A 560 14.59 3.25 -15.18
CA LEU A 560 15.12 2.33 -16.17
C LEU A 560 15.23 3.03 -17.54
N GLU A 561 16.43 3.09 -18.07
CA GLU A 561 16.75 3.67 -19.37
C GLU A 561 17.13 2.58 -20.36
N ASN A 562 16.57 2.64 -21.57
CA ASN A 562 16.99 1.76 -22.66
C ASN A 562 18.43 2.11 -23.08
N GLN A 563 19.32 1.14 -23.02
CA GLN A 563 20.75 1.32 -23.30
C GLN A 563 21.08 1.26 -24.81
N GLY A 564 20.08 1.02 -25.68
CA GLY A 564 20.25 1.01 -27.13
C GLY A 564 20.92 -0.25 -27.69
N PHE A 565 21.05 -1.31 -26.89
CA PHE A 565 21.56 -2.60 -27.32
C PHE A 565 20.75 -3.76 -26.74
N PHE A 566 21.06 -4.98 -27.19
CA PHE A 566 20.29 -6.18 -26.88
C PHE A 566 21.17 -7.25 -26.23
N PHE A 567 20.54 -8.09 -25.41
CA PHE A 567 21.11 -9.35 -24.95
C PHE A 567 20.51 -10.49 -25.78
N ASN A 568 21.36 -11.25 -26.49
CA ASN A 568 20.96 -12.33 -27.37
C ASN A 568 21.29 -13.69 -26.73
N PHE A 569 20.28 -14.55 -26.62
CA PHE A 569 20.39 -15.89 -26.03
C PHE A 569 20.77 -16.97 -27.06
N ALA A 570 20.57 -16.72 -28.36
CA ALA A 570 20.76 -17.75 -29.38
C ALA A 570 22.20 -18.25 -29.55
N PRO A 571 23.24 -17.40 -29.43
CA PRO A 571 24.61 -17.90 -29.48
C PRO A 571 24.99 -18.56 -28.15
N ASP A 572 25.87 -19.55 -28.23
CA ASP A 572 26.51 -20.16 -27.06
C ASP A 572 28.00 -19.74 -27.02
N PRO A 573 28.44 -18.94 -26.03
CA PRO A 573 27.64 -18.32 -24.95
C PRO A 573 26.77 -17.16 -25.42
N PRO A 574 25.67 -16.85 -24.70
CA PRO A 574 24.85 -15.67 -24.92
C PRO A 574 25.67 -14.37 -24.81
N ARG A 575 25.31 -13.32 -25.55
CA ARG A 575 26.10 -12.09 -25.63
C ARG A 575 25.29 -10.83 -25.86
N PHE A 576 25.88 -9.70 -25.47
CA PHE A 576 25.37 -8.37 -25.84
C PHE A 576 25.73 -8.03 -27.30
N GLN A 577 24.80 -7.36 -28.01
CA GLN A 577 24.97 -6.94 -29.40
C GLN A 577 24.16 -5.67 -29.69
N GLN A 578 24.65 -4.86 -30.63
CA GLN A 578 24.00 -3.58 -31.00
C GLN A 578 22.70 -3.77 -31.75
N THR A 579 22.58 -4.81 -32.54
CA THR A 579 21.40 -5.09 -33.36
C THR A 579 20.96 -6.53 -33.12
N CYS A 580 19.68 -6.77 -33.22
CA CYS A 580 19.11 -8.10 -33.12
C CYS A 580 18.35 -8.45 -34.40
N ALA A 581 18.88 -9.41 -35.15
CA ALA A 581 18.26 -9.89 -36.38
C ALA A 581 16.96 -10.67 -36.13
N ASN A 582 16.84 -11.28 -34.96
CA ASN A 582 15.65 -12.00 -34.53
C ASN A 582 15.28 -11.58 -33.11
N LEU A 583 14.32 -10.66 -32.97
CA LEU A 583 13.88 -10.15 -31.67
C LEU A 583 13.28 -11.23 -30.75
N ARG A 584 12.97 -12.41 -31.27
CA ARG A 584 12.53 -13.55 -30.45
C ARG A 584 13.64 -14.08 -29.54
N ASN A 585 14.91 -13.93 -29.98
CA ASN A 585 16.08 -14.42 -29.26
C ASN A 585 16.78 -13.32 -28.47
N CYS A 586 16.21 -12.11 -28.41
CA CYS A 586 16.85 -10.95 -27.81
C CYS A 586 15.94 -10.26 -26.81
N LEU A 587 16.56 -9.77 -25.74
CA LEU A 587 15.94 -8.80 -24.84
C LEU A 587 16.61 -7.44 -24.98
N PRO A 588 15.86 -6.34 -25.10
CA PRO A 588 16.44 -5.01 -25.00
C PRO A 588 17.04 -4.82 -23.60
N VAL A 589 18.19 -4.17 -23.54
CA VAL A 589 18.90 -3.92 -22.29
C VAL A 589 18.47 -2.59 -21.70
N PHE A 590 18.02 -2.62 -20.48
CA PHE A 590 17.69 -1.44 -19.68
C PHE A 590 18.64 -1.33 -18.50
N GLY A 591 19.17 -0.13 -18.26
CA GLY A 591 20.03 0.16 -17.11
C GLY A 591 19.38 1.14 -16.15
N TYR A 592 19.54 0.91 -14.85
CA TYR A 592 19.13 1.89 -13.85
C TYR A 592 20.03 3.12 -13.92
N GLN A 593 19.41 4.29 -14.09
CA GLN A 593 20.05 5.60 -14.17
C GLN A 593 19.41 6.53 -13.14
N ALA A 594 20.14 7.61 -12.83
CA ALA A 594 19.63 8.66 -11.96
C ALA A 594 19.80 10.01 -12.67
N ASN A 595 18.70 10.77 -12.77
CA ASN A 595 18.68 12.11 -13.35
C ASN A 595 17.75 13.02 -12.57
N HIS A 596 17.91 14.32 -12.72
CA HIS A 596 16.99 15.27 -12.12
C HIS A 596 15.67 15.30 -12.90
N ALA A 597 14.54 15.08 -12.21
CA ALA A 597 13.21 15.10 -12.80
C ALA A 597 12.28 16.07 -12.05
N ASN A 598 11.41 16.73 -12.77
CA ASN A 598 10.39 17.62 -12.22
C ASN A 598 9.00 17.10 -12.56
N PHE A 599 8.06 17.28 -11.65
CA PHE A 599 6.67 16.90 -11.82
C PHE A 599 5.77 18.04 -11.37
N TRP A 600 4.69 18.28 -12.09
CA TRP A 600 3.60 19.11 -11.62
C TRP A 600 2.27 18.45 -11.93
N GLY A 601 1.27 18.78 -11.16
CA GLY A 601 -0.07 18.26 -11.39
C GLY A 601 -1.12 18.99 -10.56
N TYR A 602 -2.35 18.62 -10.82
CA TYR A 602 -3.50 19.10 -10.07
C TYR A 602 -4.52 17.99 -9.84
N GLU A 603 -5.36 18.16 -8.85
CA GLU A 603 -6.51 17.35 -8.54
C GLU A 603 -7.67 18.29 -8.19
N ALA A 604 -8.84 18.10 -8.78
CA ALA A 604 -10.01 18.92 -8.54
C ALA A 604 -11.29 18.07 -8.53
N GLU A 605 -12.13 18.27 -7.53
CA GLU A 605 -13.44 17.64 -7.42
C GLU A 605 -14.47 18.64 -6.93
N ILE A 606 -15.62 18.65 -7.56
CA ILE A 606 -16.81 19.37 -7.08
C ILE A 606 -17.97 18.38 -6.96
N THR A 607 -18.61 18.36 -5.80
CA THR A 607 -19.79 17.53 -5.56
C THR A 607 -20.97 18.42 -5.15
N ALA A 608 -22.04 18.37 -5.91
CA ALA A 608 -23.33 18.93 -5.55
C ALA A 608 -24.20 17.83 -4.90
N HIS A 609 -24.75 18.12 -3.72
CA HIS A 609 -25.61 17.22 -2.96
C HIS A 609 -26.77 18.01 -2.33
N PRO A 610 -27.67 18.55 -3.15
CA PRO A 610 -28.76 19.39 -2.66
C PRO A 610 -29.65 18.59 -1.70
N ARG A 611 -29.97 19.19 -0.55
CA ARG A 611 -30.94 18.65 0.39
C ARG A 611 -32.33 19.07 -0.06
N LEU A 612 -33.08 18.10 -0.54
CA LEU A 612 -34.49 18.30 -0.86
C LEU A 612 -35.33 17.97 0.37
N SER A 613 -36.54 18.56 0.47
CA SER A 613 -37.54 18.22 1.50
C SER A 613 -38.13 16.81 1.33
N SER A 614 -37.70 16.07 0.35
CA SER A 614 -38.07 14.72 -0.03
C SER A 614 -37.03 13.72 0.52
N PRO A 615 -37.39 12.45 0.73
CA PRO A 615 -36.42 11.38 1.05
C PRO A 615 -35.42 11.08 -0.08
N PHE A 616 -35.57 11.72 -1.24
CA PHE A 616 -34.67 11.62 -2.38
C PHE A 616 -33.58 12.68 -2.29
N SER A 617 -32.31 12.22 -2.31
CA SER A 617 -31.11 13.07 -2.26
C SER A 617 -30.24 12.78 -3.47
N PRO A 618 -30.25 13.63 -4.51
CA PRO A 618 -29.37 13.48 -5.66
C PRO A 618 -27.93 13.92 -5.30
N ARG A 619 -26.97 13.35 -6.00
CA ARG A 619 -25.56 13.71 -5.93
C ARG A 619 -24.99 13.79 -7.35
N LEU A 620 -24.27 14.86 -7.63
CA LEU A 620 -23.50 15.04 -8.86
C LEU A 620 -22.06 15.36 -8.46
N THR A 621 -21.13 14.55 -8.90
CA THR A 621 -19.70 14.80 -8.71
C THR A 621 -19.05 14.98 -10.07
N LEU A 622 -18.24 16.02 -10.23
CA LEU A 622 -17.34 16.22 -11.36
C LEU A 622 -15.90 16.22 -10.83
N PHE A 623 -15.01 15.57 -11.54
CA PHE A 623 -13.61 15.49 -11.13
C PHE A 623 -12.66 15.59 -12.32
N SER A 624 -11.44 16.06 -12.04
CA SER A 624 -10.33 16.06 -12.99
C SER A 624 -9.02 15.96 -12.24
N ASP A 625 -8.08 15.19 -12.78
CA ASP A 625 -6.71 15.14 -12.30
C ASP A 625 -5.71 14.99 -13.47
N TYR A 626 -4.52 15.49 -13.23
CA TYR A 626 -3.44 15.47 -14.20
C TYR A 626 -2.08 15.48 -13.51
N VAL A 627 -1.12 14.76 -14.09
CA VAL A 627 0.29 14.84 -13.73
C VAL A 627 1.15 14.84 -14.99
N ARG A 628 2.17 15.69 -15.02
CA ARG A 628 3.24 15.67 -16.00
C ARG A 628 4.59 15.62 -15.30
N GLY A 629 5.50 14.82 -15.79
CA GLY A 629 6.88 14.73 -15.34
C GLY A 629 7.84 14.84 -16.52
N TRP A 630 8.96 15.54 -16.34
CA TRP A 630 9.99 15.69 -17.36
C TRP A 630 11.38 15.69 -16.71
N PHE A 631 12.35 15.20 -17.44
CA PHE A 631 13.75 15.31 -17.05
C PHE A 631 14.26 16.73 -17.25
N GLN A 632 15.09 17.22 -16.33
CA GLN A 632 15.69 18.54 -16.46
C GLN A 632 16.67 18.58 -17.65
N ASN A 633 17.35 17.48 -17.95
CA ASN A 633 18.06 17.31 -19.21
C ASN A 633 17.03 17.14 -20.33
N GLY A 634 16.82 18.20 -21.10
CA GLY A 634 15.80 18.22 -22.17
C GLY A 634 15.97 17.17 -23.26
N ALA A 635 17.16 16.59 -23.42
CA ALA A 635 17.41 15.50 -24.37
C ALA A 635 16.69 14.19 -23.97
N LEU A 636 16.37 13.99 -22.70
CA LEU A 636 15.65 12.83 -22.20
C LEU A 636 14.12 12.94 -22.34
N GLY A 637 13.59 14.16 -22.51
CA GLY A 637 12.16 14.41 -22.69
C GLY A 637 11.32 14.20 -21.42
N ASP A 638 10.11 13.69 -21.62
CA ASP A 638 9.15 13.44 -20.53
C ASP A 638 9.45 12.12 -19.81
N VAL A 639 9.13 12.05 -18.52
CA VAL A 639 9.20 10.82 -17.72
C VAL A 639 8.16 9.81 -18.27
N PRO A 640 8.58 8.58 -18.57
CA PRO A 640 7.68 7.59 -19.16
C PRO A 640 6.66 7.04 -18.14
N ARG A 641 5.60 6.40 -18.66
CA ARG A 641 4.57 5.65 -17.89
C ARG A 641 3.76 6.52 -16.94
N LEU A 642 3.60 7.81 -17.20
CA LEU A 642 2.70 8.67 -16.45
C LEU A 642 1.25 8.49 -16.92
N PRO A 643 0.26 8.56 -15.98
CA PRO A 643 -1.13 8.49 -16.37
C PRO A 643 -1.54 9.71 -17.20
N PRO A 644 -2.48 9.53 -18.15
CA PRO A 644 -3.01 10.63 -18.95
C PRO A 644 -3.89 11.57 -18.11
N LEU A 645 -4.22 12.74 -18.68
CA LEU A 645 -5.28 13.61 -18.16
C LEU A 645 -6.56 12.80 -17.98
N ARG A 646 -7.15 12.90 -16.79
CA ARG A 646 -8.42 12.27 -16.47
C ARG A 646 -9.45 13.32 -16.07
N PHE A 647 -10.65 13.18 -16.59
CA PHE A 647 -11.82 13.93 -16.16
C PHE A 647 -13.04 13.04 -16.23
N GLY A 648 -14.02 13.32 -15.41
CA GLY A 648 -15.22 12.52 -15.37
C GLY A 648 -16.30 13.10 -14.46
N GLY A 649 -17.40 12.37 -14.40
CA GLY A 649 -18.52 12.73 -13.56
C GLY A 649 -19.22 11.50 -13.00
N GLU A 650 -19.85 11.68 -11.86
CA GLU A 650 -20.68 10.67 -11.21
C GLU A 650 -22.05 11.27 -10.89
N VAL A 651 -23.10 10.59 -11.30
CA VAL A 651 -24.47 10.89 -10.92
C VAL A 651 -24.93 9.83 -9.94
N GLY A 652 -25.26 10.23 -8.73
CA GLY A 652 -25.74 9.33 -7.69
C GLY A 652 -27.05 9.83 -7.07
N PHE A 653 -27.73 8.94 -6.40
CA PHE A 653 -28.91 9.30 -5.61
C PHE A 653 -29.02 8.42 -4.35
N GLN A 654 -29.63 8.98 -3.34
CA GLN A 654 -30.10 8.23 -2.18
C GLN A 654 -31.60 8.44 -2.04
N TRP A 655 -32.34 7.34 -1.90
CA TRP A 655 -33.78 7.34 -1.64
C TRP A 655 -34.06 6.38 -0.49
N MET A 656 -34.42 6.92 0.67
CA MET A 656 -34.53 6.15 1.91
C MET A 656 -33.24 5.34 2.18
N GLN A 657 -33.33 4.02 2.19
CA GLN A 657 -32.19 3.10 2.37
C GLN A 657 -31.47 2.73 1.05
N TRP A 658 -32.06 3.09 -0.11
CA TRP A 658 -31.51 2.77 -1.42
C TRP A 658 -30.51 3.83 -1.87
N ARG A 659 -29.42 3.39 -2.46
CA ARG A 659 -28.46 4.26 -3.14
C ARG A 659 -28.12 3.65 -4.49
N GLY A 660 -28.00 4.51 -5.48
CA GLY A 660 -27.57 4.14 -6.83
C GLY A 660 -26.71 5.24 -7.42
N GLY A 661 -25.91 4.92 -8.42
CA GLY A 661 -25.09 5.88 -9.13
C GLY A 661 -24.52 5.32 -10.41
N LEU A 662 -24.09 6.24 -11.27
CA LEU A 662 -23.40 5.99 -12.54
C LEU A 662 -22.20 6.94 -12.60
N ARG A 663 -21.03 6.38 -12.91
CA ARG A 663 -19.76 7.12 -13.10
C ARG A 663 -19.27 7.00 -14.52
#